data_c54d2eb5d1b01d76a19c09e0fef7e68e
#
_entry.id   c54d2eb5d1b01d76a19c09e0fef7e68e
#
_cell.length_a   1.000
_cell.length_b   1.000
_cell.length_c   1.000
_cell.angle_alpha   90.00
_cell.angle_beta   90.00
_cell.angle_gamma   90.00
#
_symmetry.space_group_name_H-M   'P 1'
#
loop_
_entity.id
_entity.type
_entity.pdbx_description
1 polymer ?
#
loop_
_entity_poly.entity_id
_entity_poly.type
_entity_poly.pdbx_seq_one_letter_code
_entity_poly.pdbx_strand_id
1 'polypeptide(L)'
;MAWRLALVRCLLAVLTVFMAVALPGMASVAPALAQSGRSVVWDDIDVTVELREDGSFHITERDRIDFNGGPFRSGFREIPLARIEGFDNVRVGEIQGDSLQPYEYVPPGAFTNTVPNTYTYRRVGSNLRVDWSFPPTTSRERTFQMEFDAYGALRVYDEGETSFPGPAQQISWTGVDHEITESAPVNSATLRIVLPRPVDPGEVFIQGPGSERPEDHTEDGQTWVWTTDDLGSGDSLEAGLRFERLVEAEAPAWQAASDRREQELAEQEARGEQLSLLFLGLGLLVAVGGGIAALAMWWTRGRDPHIGPVAEFLPDPPDDLSPGVIGALLDEQVDQRDIVATLVDLGRRGVLRIDRVEDKRLLGRSGSDFILTAVGTAEGRPLFERELLGALFGTQIKPGESVKLSEVKGRFAAAQPEIQRHLYDELVTRGYFTHSPERTRSRWKSIGMGVAVVAVIGGCVAVGSLAGIAPAIWVPIAALFGVGIILVVLSRFMPQKTQAGAEAAARWQAFRNYLESIERYEKLDEAQGIFDRFLPYAIAFGLESSWVDKFSRVPTAAPEWYGDEDAPYPGPVGRYPYPRPWYRPYGGTVIIPGGGWGGPGSSSSGPGGPGGEGAVPGAGGGWNIPDVQDFSNQAGQSLQASSGSLFDLFNSAGEVFSSGNWSSGGGGGRGWSGGSSFGGGGGFGGGGGFGGGGGGGGGGGGGFN
;
A
#
# COMPACT_ATOMS: atom_id res chain seq x y z
N MET A 1 -9.19 10.60 25.15
CA MET A 1 -8.08 9.65 24.98
C MET A 1 -8.56 8.22 24.72
N ALA A 2 -9.57 7.72 25.40
CA ALA A 2 -10.13 6.37 25.21
C ALA A 2 -10.70 6.11 23.80
N TRP A 3 -11.31 7.09 23.15
CA TRP A 3 -11.91 6.96 21.81
C TRP A 3 -10.88 6.82 20.67
N ARG A 4 -9.71 7.46 20.83
CA ARG A 4 -8.59 7.31 19.87
C ARG A 4 -7.96 5.90 19.93
N LEU A 5 -7.90 5.33 21.13
CA LEU A 5 -7.43 3.95 21.31
C LEU A 5 -8.42 2.90 20.77
N ALA A 6 -9.73 3.16 20.87
CA ALA A 6 -10.75 2.32 20.27
C ALA A 6 -10.70 2.37 18.73
N LEU A 7 -10.52 3.54 18.15
CA LEU A 7 -10.42 3.72 16.68
C LEU A 7 -9.16 3.07 16.10
N VAL A 8 -8.02 3.17 16.80
CA VAL A 8 -6.77 2.48 16.41
C VAL A 8 -6.91 0.96 16.54
N ARG A 9 -7.60 0.48 17.58
CA ARG A 9 -7.88 -0.96 17.74
C ARG A 9 -8.83 -1.48 16.69
N CYS A 10 -9.87 -0.72 16.31
CA CYS A 10 -10.76 -1.07 15.20
C CYS A 10 -10.03 -1.05 13.85
N LEU A 11 -9.17 -0.05 13.59
CA LEU A 11 -8.35 0.00 12.38
C LEU A 11 -7.34 -1.14 12.30
N LEU A 12 -6.70 -1.51 13.41
CA LEU A 12 -5.82 -2.67 13.49
C LEU A 12 -6.59 -3.99 13.32
N ALA A 13 -7.79 -4.12 13.91
CA ALA A 13 -8.64 -5.27 13.72
C ALA A 13 -9.14 -5.40 12.28
N VAL A 14 -9.49 -4.29 11.62
CA VAL A 14 -9.86 -4.27 10.20
C VAL A 14 -8.66 -4.60 9.31
N LEU A 15 -7.46 -4.12 9.64
CA LEU A 15 -6.23 -4.42 8.90
C LEU A 15 -5.81 -5.89 9.06
N THR A 16 -5.99 -6.47 10.25
CA THR A 16 -5.71 -7.90 10.50
C THR A 16 -6.74 -8.80 9.82
N VAL A 17 -8.02 -8.41 9.78
CA VAL A 17 -9.04 -9.13 9.03
C VAL A 17 -8.80 -9.01 7.52
N PHE A 18 -8.38 -7.85 7.02
CA PHE A 18 -8.03 -7.65 5.60
C PHE A 18 -6.79 -8.46 5.20
N MET A 19 -5.79 -8.57 6.07
CA MET A 19 -4.63 -9.45 5.87
C MET A 19 -5.03 -10.94 5.94
N ALA A 20 -5.97 -11.30 6.78
CA ALA A 20 -6.45 -12.69 6.91
C ALA A 20 -7.35 -13.13 5.73
N VAL A 21 -8.06 -12.19 5.09
CA VAL A 21 -8.92 -12.46 3.92
C VAL A 21 -8.15 -12.35 2.60
N ALA A 22 -7.05 -11.59 2.57
CA ALA A 22 -6.20 -11.45 1.38
C ALA A 22 -5.15 -12.57 1.22
N LEU A 23 -5.11 -13.54 2.12
CA LEU A 23 -4.28 -14.74 2.07
C LEU A 23 -5.14 -16.02 2.16
N PRO A 24 -5.95 -16.36 1.15
CA PRO A 24 -6.38 -17.72 0.98
C PRO A 24 -5.24 -18.44 0.24
N GLY A 25 -4.42 -19.22 0.94
CA GLY A 25 -3.47 -20.07 0.26
C GLY A 25 -2.07 -20.21 0.83
N MET A 26 -1.81 -19.74 2.04
CA MET A 26 -0.69 -20.28 2.81
C MET A 26 -1.26 -21.23 3.88
N ALA A 27 -1.84 -22.36 3.43
CA ALA A 27 -1.84 -23.54 4.23
C ALA A 27 -0.36 -23.81 4.57
N SER A 28 -0.02 -23.69 5.83
CA SER A 28 1.24 -24.14 6.36
C SER A 28 1.37 -25.60 5.96
N VAL A 29 2.24 -25.87 4.97
CA VAL A 29 2.83 -27.19 4.81
C VAL A 29 3.60 -27.40 6.10
N ALA A 30 2.97 -28.09 7.04
CA ALA A 30 3.70 -28.68 8.16
C ALA A 30 4.79 -29.53 7.48
N PRO A 31 6.07 -29.40 7.86
CA PRO A 31 7.08 -30.29 7.35
C PRO A 31 6.61 -31.68 7.72
N ALA A 32 6.26 -32.49 6.72
CA ALA A 32 6.14 -33.92 6.91
C ALA A 32 7.44 -34.33 7.56
N LEU A 33 7.37 -34.78 8.81
CA LEU A 33 8.50 -35.40 9.47
C LEU A 33 8.93 -36.49 8.51
N ALA A 34 10.08 -36.33 7.90
CA ALA A 34 10.71 -37.32 7.06
C ALA A 34 10.77 -38.64 7.85
N GLN A 35 9.80 -39.52 7.61
CA GLN A 35 9.87 -40.88 8.11
C GLN A 35 11.07 -41.49 7.41
N SER A 36 12.04 -41.81 8.23
CA SER A 36 13.32 -42.42 7.94
C SER A 36 13.39 -43.22 6.64
N GLY A 37 13.93 -42.63 5.57
CA GLY A 37 14.56 -43.36 4.50
C GLY A 37 13.69 -44.23 3.58
N ARG A 38 12.34 -44.03 3.58
CA ARG A 38 11.42 -44.75 2.67
C ARG A 38 10.83 -43.75 1.69
N SER A 39 10.91 -44.03 0.39
CA SER A 39 10.23 -43.26 -0.65
C SER A 39 9.77 -44.17 -1.78
N VAL A 40 8.73 -43.72 -2.47
CA VAL A 40 8.16 -44.41 -3.65
C VAL A 40 8.15 -43.41 -4.78
N VAL A 41 8.52 -43.84 -5.96
CA VAL A 41 8.43 -43.08 -7.21
C VAL A 41 7.65 -43.95 -8.20
N TRP A 42 6.59 -43.38 -8.79
CA TRP A 42 5.91 -44.00 -9.91
C TRP A 42 6.71 -43.68 -11.18
N ASP A 43 7.51 -44.62 -11.60
CA ASP A 43 8.39 -44.43 -12.76
C ASP A 43 7.59 -44.34 -14.07
N ASP A 44 6.53 -45.17 -14.16
CA ASP A 44 5.61 -45.13 -15.29
C ASP A 44 4.21 -45.65 -14.90
N ILE A 45 3.19 -44.99 -15.35
CA ILE A 45 1.76 -45.37 -15.21
C ILE A 45 1.18 -45.49 -16.62
N ASP A 46 0.89 -46.74 -17.06
CA ASP A 46 0.32 -47.01 -18.39
C ASP A 46 -1.10 -47.54 -18.23
N VAL A 47 -2.08 -46.75 -18.66
CA VAL A 47 -3.53 -47.09 -18.58
C VAL A 47 -4.09 -47.23 -19.99
N THR A 48 -4.66 -48.42 -20.25
CA THR A 48 -5.38 -48.70 -21.49
C THR A 48 -6.87 -48.92 -21.18
N VAL A 49 -7.74 -48.18 -21.85
CA VAL A 49 -9.20 -48.26 -21.77
C VAL A 49 -9.72 -48.72 -23.10
N GLU A 50 -10.26 -49.95 -23.16
CA GLU A 50 -10.82 -50.53 -24.36
C GLU A 50 -12.36 -50.49 -24.28
N LEU A 51 -13.01 -49.79 -25.24
CA LEU A 51 -14.45 -49.83 -25.41
C LEU A 51 -14.81 -51.14 -26.15
N ARG A 52 -15.66 -51.96 -25.54
CA ARG A 52 -16.16 -53.18 -26.15
C ARG A 52 -17.48 -52.92 -26.90
N GLU A 53 -17.86 -53.86 -27.80
CA GLU A 53 -19.07 -53.76 -28.60
C GLU A 53 -20.38 -53.75 -27.75
N ASP A 54 -20.32 -54.24 -26.53
CA ASP A 54 -21.44 -54.25 -25.55
C ASP A 54 -21.55 -52.94 -24.74
N GLY A 55 -20.67 -51.94 -25.01
CA GLY A 55 -20.62 -50.68 -24.31
C GLY A 55 -19.88 -50.70 -22.97
N SER A 56 -19.34 -51.87 -22.58
CA SER A 56 -18.46 -51.97 -21.40
C SER A 56 -17.04 -51.51 -21.71
N PHE A 57 -16.32 -51.12 -20.70
CA PHE A 57 -14.90 -50.80 -20.80
C PHE A 57 -14.09 -51.93 -20.17
N HIS A 58 -13.03 -52.33 -20.84
CA HIS A 58 -11.95 -53.12 -20.24
C HIS A 58 -10.76 -52.23 -19.94
N ILE A 59 -10.39 -52.15 -18.68
CA ILE A 59 -9.29 -51.30 -18.21
C ILE A 59 -8.12 -52.21 -17.85
N THR A 60 -6.94 -51.82 -18.38
CA THR A 60 -5.67 -52.43 -17.99
C THR A 60 -4.74 -51.32 -17.53
N GLU A 61 -4.36 -51.32 -16.26
CA GLU A 61 -3.40 -50.38 -15.68
C GLU A 61 -2.12 -51.11 -15.33
N ARG A 62 -0.98 -50.57 -15.76
CA ARG A 62 0.37 -51.09 -15.45
C ARG A 62 1.17 -50.02 -14.77
N ASP A 63 1.59 -50.29 -13.54
CA ASP A 63 2.28 -49.38 -12.68
C ASP A 63 3.72 -49.87 -12.46
N ARG A 64 4.71 -49.13 -12.98
CA ARG A 64 6.13 -49.38 -12.70
C ARG A 64 6.55 -48.48 -11.55
N ILE A 65 6.93 -49.13 -10.43
CA ILE A 65 7.19 -48.47 -9.17
C ILE A 65 8.62 -48.70 -8.74
N ASP A 66 9.33 -47.61 -8.45
CA ASP A 66 10.65 -47.65 -7.81
C ASP A 66 10.53 -47.46 -6.30
N PHE A 67 10.90 -48.50 -5.55
CA PHE A 67 10.88 -48.50 -4.09
C PHE A 67 12.26 -48.17 -3.55
N ASN A 68 12.35 -47.10 -2.73
CA ASN A 68 13.61 -46.70 -2.09
C ASN A 68 13.49 -46.83 -0.56
N GLY A 69 14.45 -47.56 0.04
CA GLY A 69 14.34 -47.93 1.45
C GLY A 69 13.32 -49.06 1.66
N GLY A 70 12.71 -49.15 2.77
CA GLY A 70 11.70 -50.16 3.02
C GLY A 70 11.96 -50.98 4.29
N PRO A 71 11.36 -52.20 4.45
CA PRO A 71 10.62 -52.98 3.44
C PRO A 71 9.18 -52.50 3.20
N PHE A 72 8.74 -52.50 1.95
CA PHE A 72 7.33 -52.35 1.52
C PHE A 72 6.71 -53.73 1.33
N ARG A 73 5.41 -53.91 1.62
CA ARG A 73 4.75 -55.24 1.57
C ARG A 73 3.38 -55.20 0.90
N SER A 74 2.77 -54.04 0.76
CA SER A 74 1.44 -53.90 0.17
C SER A 74 1.31 -52.57 -0.57
N GLY A 75 0.42 -52.55 -1.54
CA GLY A 75 -0.03 -51.39 -2.27
C GLY A 75 -1.55 -51.31 -2.30
N PHE A 76 -2.05 -50.17 -2.65
CA PHE A 76 -3.47 -49.96 -2.93
C PHE A 76 -3.66 -48.95 -4.08
N ARG A 77 -4.79 -49.09 -4.75
CA ARG A 77 -5.28 -48.20 -5.79
C ARG A 77 -6.75 -47.87 -5.50
N GLU A 78 -7.09 -46.59 -5.58
CA GLU A 78 -8.47 -46.11 -5.50
C GLU A 78 -8.90 -45.56 -6.84
N ILE A 79 -10.02 -46.05 -7.39
CA ILE A 79 -10.54 -45.66 -8.69
C ILE A 79 -11.92 -45.02 -8.45
N PRO A 80 -12.14 -43.76 -8.89
CA PRO A 80 -13.43 -43.08 -8.74
C PRO A 80 -14.54 -43.77 -9.54
N LEU A 81 -15.67 -44.07 -8.86
CA LEU A 81 -16.83 -44.67 -9.47
C LEU A 81 -17.94 -43.66 -9.81
N ALA A 82 -17.64 -42.37 -9.81
CA ALA A 82 -18.65 -41.32 -10.00
C ALA A 82 -19.33 -41.36 -11.38
N ARG A 83 -18.59 -41.88 -12.40
CA ARG A 83 -19.06 -42.05 -13.77
C ARG A 83 -19.07 -43.53 -14.20
N ILE A 84 -19.25 -44.46 -13.26
CA ILE A 84 -19.24 -45.90 -13.48
C ILE A 84 -20.43 -46.48 -12.69
N GLU A 85 -21.33 -47.24 -13.35
CA GLU A 85 -22.46 -47.87 -12.67
C GLU A 85 -22.07 -49.18 -11.97
N GLY A 86 -21.18 -49.94 -12.57
CA GLY A 86 -20.71 -51.22 -12.05
C GLY A 86 -19.30 -51.56 -12.48
N PHE A 87 -18.71 -52.49 -11.76
CA PHE A 87 -17.39 -53.06 -12.11
C PHE A 87 -17.40 -54.56 -11.78
N ASP A 88 -16.59 -55.31 -12.53
CA ASP A 88 -16.40 -56.75 -12.34
C ASP A 88 -15.01 -57.20 -12.83
N ASN A 89 -14.74 -58.48 -12.70
CA ASN A 89 -13.51 -59.11 -13.21
C ASN A 89 -12.22 -58.49 -12.75
N VAL A 90 -12.19 -57.87 -11.56
CA VAL A 90 -10.99 -57.26 -10.99
C VAL A 90 -9.92 -58.32 -10.81
N ARG A 91 -8.73 -58.10 -11.38
CA ARG A 91 -7.53 -58.94 -11.30
C ARG A 91 -6.32 -58.11 -10.99
N VAL A 92 -5.40 -58.65 -10.23
CA VAL A 92 -4.10 -58.02 -9.93
C VAL A 92 -2.98 -59.05 -10.12
N GLY A 93 -1.88 -58.62 -10.63
CA GLY A 93 -0.69 -59.45 -10.78
C GLY A 93 0.57 -58.61 -10.83
N GLU A 94 1.70 -59.29 -10.92
CA GLU A 94 3.03 -58.64 -11.08
C GLU A 94 3.67 -59.12 -12.36
N ILE A 95 4.24 -58.21 -13.11
CA ILE A 95 5.01 -58.54 -14.32
C ILE A 95 6.44 -58.94 -13.90
N GLN A 96 6.80 -60.16 -14.19
CA GLN A 96 8.18 -60.71 -13.96
C GLN A 96 8.79 -61.13 -15.28
N GLY A 97 9.73 -60.33 -15.77
CA GLY A 97 10.22 -60.48 -17.15
C GLY A 97 9.08 -60.20 -18.15
N ASP A 98 8.80 -61.17 -19.04
CA ASP A 98 7.76 -61.07 -20.05
C ASP A 98 6.42 -61.75 -19.63
N SER A 99 6.27 -62.18 -18.39
CA SER A 99 5.11 -62.92 -17.95
C SER A 99 4.39 -62.26 -16.78
N LEU A 100 3.05 -62.22 -16.85
CA LEU A 100 2.18 -61.78 -15.74
C LEU A 100 2.06 -62.97 -14.76
N GLN A 101 2.42 -62.72 -13.50
CA GLN A 101 2.21 -63.62 -12.38
C GLN A 101 0.91 -63.17 -11.63
N PRO A 102 -0.21 -63.85 -11.80
CA PRO A 102 -1.46 -63.45 -11.17
C PRO A 102 -1.42 -63.63 -9.65
N TYR A 103 -2.03 -62.73 -8.93
CA TYR A 103 -2.20 -62.81 -7.49
C TYR A 103 -3.54 -63.53 -7.16
N GLU A 104 -3.57 -64.14 -5.98
CA GLU A 104 -4.77 -64.83 -5.52
C GLU A 104 -5.78 -63.85 -4.89
N TYR A 105 -7.06 -63.94 -5.30
CA TYR A 105 -8.11 -63.13 -4.68
C TYR A 105 -8.43 -63.64 -3.29
N VAL A 106 -8.49 -62.72 -2.32
CA VAL A 106 -8.89 -63.03 -0.94
C VAL A 106 -10.03 -62.07 -0.56
N PRO A 107 -11.15 -62.57 0.03
CA PRO A 107 -12.21 -61.70 0.46
C PRO A 107 -11.76 -60.60 1.44
N PRO A 108 -12.34 -59.41 1.41
CA PRO A 108 -11.88 -58.23 2.21
C PRO A 108 -11.71 -58.52 3.71
N GLY A 109 -12.56 -59.34 4.29
CA GLY A 109 -12.50 -59.72 5.72
C GLY A 109 -11.36 -60.71 6.07
N ALA A 110 -10.75 -61.36 5.09
CA ALA A 110 -9.66 -62.30 5.27
C ALA A 110 -8.31 -61.79 4.72
N PHE A 111 -8.30 -60.68 3.98
CA PHE A 111 -7.07 -60.11 3.42
C PHE A 111 -6.17 -59.55 4.51
N THR A 112 -4.88 -59.89 4.44
CA THR A 112 -3.84 -59.34 5.28
C THR A 112 -2.60 -59.00 4.40
N ASN A 113 -1.89 -57.92 4.73
CA ASN A 113 -0.69 -57.52 4.04
C ASN A 113 0.56 -58.41 4.37
N THR A 114 0.36 -59.49 5.10
CA THR A 114 1.41 -60.43 5.51
C THR A 114 1.45 -61.66 4.61
N VAL A 115 0.39 -61.97 3.84
CA VAL A 115 0.37 -63.05 2.88
C VAL A 115 0.70 -62.51 1.48
N PRO A 116 1.89 -62.71 0.94
CA PRO A 116 2.27 -62.15 -0.33
C PRO A 116 1.53 -62.77 -1.50
N ASN A 117 1.50 -62.07 -2.64
CA ASN A 117 0.83 -62.47 -3.89
C ASN A 117 -0.69 -62.68 -3.73
N THR A 118 -1.31 -61.88 -2.86
CA THR A 118 -2.77 -61.85 -2.67
C THR A 118 -3.31 -60.44 -2.93
N TYR A 119 -4.54 -60.35 -3.33
CA TYR A 119 -5.26 -59.06 -3.47
C TYR A 119 -6.68 -59.17 -3.00
N THR A 120 -7.26 -58.01 -2.74
CA THR A 120 -8.70 -57.85 -2.42
C THR A 120 -9.22 -56.57 -3.04
N TYR A 121 -10.50 -56.48 -3.21
CA TYR A 121 -11.14 -55.22 -3.62
C TYR A 121 -12.48 -55.03 -2.90
N ARG A 122 -12.86 -53.76 -2.73
CA ARG A 122 -14.12 -53.37 -2.12
C ARG A 122 -14.50 -51.96 -2.55
N ARG A 123 -15.78 -51.65 -2.45
CA ARG A 123 -16.24 -50.28 -2.58
C ARG A 123 -16.03 -49.54 -1.26
N VAL A 124 -15.37 -48.36 -1.32
CA VAL A 124 -15.15 -47.47 -0.18
C VAL A 124 -15.68 -46.09 -0.57
N GLY A 125 -16.82 -45.72 -0.02
CA GLY A 125 -17.49 -44.48 -0.43
C GLY A 125 -17.88 -44.50 -1.91
N SER A 126 -17.33 -43.52 -2.67
CA SER A 126 -17.52 -43.42 -4.11
C SER A 126 -16.40 -44.07 -4.94
N ASN A 127 -15.46 -44.79 -4.30
CA ASN A 127 -14.28 -45.34 -5.00
C ASN A 127 -14.31 -46.87 -4.95
N LEU A 128 -13.77 -47.51 -5.98
CA LEU A 128 -13.28 -48.88 -5.96
C LEU A 128 -11.89 -48.86 -5.36
N ARG A 129 -11.69 -49.50 -4.21
CA ARG A 129 -10.38 -49.72 -3.62
C ARG A 129 -9.89 -51.12 -3.85
N VAL A 130 -8.74 -51.25 -4.45
CA VAL A 130 -8.04 -52.51 -4.66
C VAL A 130 -6.79 -52.49 -3.79
N ASP A 131 -6.66 -53.45 -2.88
CA ASP A 131 -5.47 -53.63 -2.03
C ASP A 131 -4.75 -54.92 -2.46
N TRP A 132 -3.42 -54.89 -2.56
CA TRP A 132 -2.62 -56.08 -2.85
C TRP A 132 -1.39 -56.18 -1.97
N SER A 133 -0.92 -57.41 -1.79
CA SER A 133 0.25 -57.75 -0.98
C SER A 133 1.31 -58.48 -1.81
N PHE A 134 2.58 -58.13 -1.59
CA PHE A 134 3.70 -58.68 -2.29
C PHE A 134 4.87 -59.03 -1.33
N PRO A 135 5.87 -59.84 -1.75
CA PRO A 135 7.01 -60.15 -0.92
C PRO A 135 7.73 -58.89 -0.46
N PRO A 136 8.23 -58.80 0.80
CA PRO A 136 8.90 -57.64 1.34
C PRO A 136 9.99 -57.10 0.38
N THR A 137 9.84 -55.85 0.00
CA THR A 137 10.68 -55.24 -1.03
C THR A 137 11.43 -54.04 -0.45
N THR A 138 12.73 -53.97 -0.75
CA THR A 138 13.61 -52.88 -0.34
C THR A 138 14.46 -52.47 -1.53
N SER A 139 14.45 -51.18 -1.91
CA SER A 139 15.25 -50.59 -2.98
C SER A 139 15.26 -51.42 -4.28
N ARG A 140 14.06 -51.64 -4.84
CA ARG A 140 13.84 -52.41 -6.05
C ARG A 140 12.64 -51.89 -6.83
N GLU A 141 12.77 -51.89 -8.16
CA GLU A 141 11.67 -51.68 -9.10
C GLU A 141 10.75 -52.91 -9.16
N ARG A 142 9.44 -52.65 -9.22
CA ARG A 142 8.41 -53.66 -9.48
C ARG A 142 7.35 -53.09 -10.43
N THR A 143 6.78 -54.00 -11.28
CA THR A 143 5.71 -53.63 -12.19
C THR A 143 4.45 -54.42 -11.81
N PHE A 144 3.44 -53.75 -11.40
CA PHE A 144 2.11 -54.31 -11.11
C PHE A 144 1.19 -54.10 -12.32
N GLN A 145 0.28 -55.06 -12.52
CA GLN A 145 -0.80 -54.92 -13.49
C GLN A 145 -2.11 -55.19 -12.81
N MET A 146 -3.06 -54.24 -13.03
CA MET A 146 -4.44 -54.38 -12.60
C MET A 146 -5.35 -54.38 -13.84
N GLU A 147 -6.35 -55.27 -13.84
CA GLU A 147 -7.39 -55.33 -14.86
C GLU A 147 -8.76 -55.34 -14.21
N PHE A 148 -9.72 -54.69 -14.85
CA PHE A 148 -11.12 -54.79 -14.47
C PHE A 148 -12.03 -54.38 -15.62
N ASP A 149 -13.32 -54.82 -15.55
CA ASP A 149 -14.35 -54.38 -16.47
C ASP A 149 -15.23 -53.32 -15.79
N ALA A 150 -15.55 -52.24 -16.48
CA ALA A 150 -16.42 -51.16 -16.02
C ALA A 150 -17.65 -51.03 -16.91
N TYR A 151 -18.81 -50.88 -16.26
CA TYR A 151 -20.11 -50.79 -16.94
C TYR A 151 -20.76 -49.44 -16.69
N GLY A 152 -21.50 -48.93 -17.70
CA GLY A 152 -22.20 -47.65 -17.61
C GLY A 152 -21.23 -46.46 -17.48
N ALA A 153 -20.03 -46.55 -18.09
CA ALA A 153 -19.06 -45.47 -18.11
C ALA A 153 -19.12 -44.64 -19.39
N LEU A 154 -19.81 -45.12 -20.41
CA LEU A 154 -19.97 -44.44 -21.70
C LEU A 154 -21.08 -43.40 -21.61
N ARG A 155 -20.78 -42.14 -21.87
CA ARG A 155 -21.77 -41.07 -22.00
C ARG A 155 -22.41 -41.10 -23.37
N VAL A 156 -23.73 -41.00 -23.44
CA VAL A 156 -24.49 -41.07 -24.69
C VAL A 156 -25.21 -39.74 -24.93
N TYR A 157 -25.16 -39.25 -26.15
CA TYR A 157 -25.83 -38.05 -26.58
C TYR A 157 -26.84 -38.34 -27.70
N ASP A 158 -27.99 -37.71 -27.59
CA ASP A 158 -28.99 -37.74 -28.64
C ASP A 158 -28.67 -36.81 -29.82
N GLU A 159 -29.37 -36.96 -30.94
CA GLU A 159 -29.22 -36.12 -32.11
C GLU A 159 -29.47 -34.64 -31.75
N GLY A 160 -28.53 -33.77 -32.12
CA GLY A 160 -28.59 -32.31 -31.84
C GLY A 160 -28.08 -31.88 -30.47
N GLU A 161 -27.61 -32.76 -29.61
CA GLU A 161 -26.98 -32.40 -28.32
C GLU A 161 -25.50 -32.11 -28.44
N THR A 162 -24.89 -32.47 -29.56
CA THR A 162 -23.46 -32.21 -29.86
C THR A 162 -23.28 -31.56 -31.21
N SER A 163 -22.03 -31.27 -31.60
CA SER A 163 -21.69 -30.80 -32.93
C SER A 163 -21.73 -31.89 -34.01
N PHE A 164 -21.92 -33.16 -33.64
CA PHE A 164 -22.07 -34.27 -34.57
C PHE A 164 -23.46 -34.25 -35.23
N PRO A 165 -23.57 -34.65 -36.50
CA PRO A 165 -24.83 -34.63 -37.22
C PRO A 165 -25.82 -35.68 -36.75
N GLY A 166 -25.41 -36.67 -35.97
CA GLY A 166 -26.19 -37.76 -35.40
C GLY A 166 -25.93 -37.97 -33.92
N PRO A 167 -26.49 -39.05 -33.33
CA PRO A 167 -26.20 -39.38 -31.93
C PRO A 167 -24.73 -39.68 -31.72
N ALA A 168 -24.18 -39.24 -30.58
CA ALA A 168 -22.78 -39.34 -30.29
C ALA A 168 -22.53 -40.06 -28.94
N GLN A 169 -21.31 -40.52 -28.74
CA GLN A 169 -20.87 -41.16 -27.51
C GLN A 169 -19.54 -40.52 -27.05
N GLN A 170 -19.32 -40.51 -25.75
CA GLN A 170 -18.10 -39.96 -25.16
C GLN A 170 -17.50 -40.89 -24.12
N ILE A 171 -16.21 -41.10 -24.26
CA ILE A 171 -15.32 -41.71 -23.27
C ILE A 171 -14.56 -40.60 -22.59
N SER A 172 -14.50 -40.63 -21.26
CA SER A 172 -13.59 -39.76 -20.47
C SER A 172 -13.00 -40.63 -19.37
N TRP A 173 -11.66 -40.61 -19.26
CA TRP A 173 -10.94 -41.41 -18.28
C TRP A 173 -9.80 -40.67 -17.65
N THR A 174 -9.63 -40.82 -16.33
CA THR A 174 -8.50 -40.29 -15.57
C THR A 174 -7.45 -41.38 -15.45
N GLY A 175 -6.34 -41.27 -16.16
CA GLY A 175 -5.23 -42.21 -16.08
C GLY A 175 -4.42 -42.01 -14.80
N VAL A 176 -4.12 -40.75 -14.45
CA VAL A 176 -3.42 -40.40 -13.20
C VAL A 176 -4.24 -39.33 -12.46
N ASP A 177 -4.59 -39.64 -11.24
CA ASP A 177 -5.31 -38.69 -10.36
C ASP A 177 -4.34 -37.82 -9.59
N HIS A 178 -4.75 -36.58 -9.28
CA HIS A 178 -3.96 -35.62 -8.51
C HIS A 178 -3.52 -36.13 -7.13
N GLU A 179 -4.32 -37.00 -6.48
CA GLU A 179 -3.96 -37.59 -5.19
C GLU A 179 -2.70 -38.50 -5.28
N ILE A 180 -2.46 -39.13 -6.43
CA ILE A 180 -1.22 -39.91 -6.66
C ILE A 180 -0.02 -38.96 -6.71
N THR A 181 -0.10 -37.91 -7.53
CA THR A 181 0.98 -36.94 -7.71
C THR A 181 1.23 -36.08 -6.46
N GLU A 182 0.23 -35.88 -5.61
CA GLU A 182 0.39 -35.27 -4.27
C GLU A 182 1.12 -36.21 -3.30
N SER A 183 0.94 -37.53 -3.46
CA SER A 183 1.50 -38.53 -2.54
C SER A 183 2.93 -38.95 -2.89
N ALA A 184 3.25 -39.02 -4.18
CA ALA A 184 4.56 -39.44 -4.69
C ALA A 184 4.82 -38.88 -6.10
N PRO A 185 6.11 -38.69 -6.50
CA PRO A 185 6.44 -38.28 -7.86
C PRO A 185 6.01 -39.32 -8.89
N VAL A 186 5.56 -38.83 -10.06
CA VAL A 186 5.25 -39.64 -11.27
C VAL A 186 6.11 -39.12 -12.40
N ASN A 187 7.02 -39.99 -12.90
CA ASN A 187 8.00 -39.60 -13.93
C ASN A 187 7.38 -39.58 -15.33
N SER A 188 6.58 -40.62 -15.66
CA SER A 188 5.85 -40.66 -16.92
C SER A 188 4.46 -41.29 -16.75
N ALA A 189 3.55 -40.91 -17.60
CA ALA A 189 2.22 -41.51 -17.65
C ALA A 189 1.69 -41.57 -19.09
N THR A 190 1.04 -42.67 -19.41
CA THR A 190 0.40 -42.90 -20.71
C THR A 190 -1.03 -43.35 -20.52
N LEU A 191 -1.95 -42.69 -21.21
CA LEU A 191 -3.35 -43.08 -21.29
C LEU A 191 -3.70 -43.46 -22.72
N ARG A 192 -4.20 -44.67 -22.94
CA ARG A 192 -4.70 -45.15 -24.25
C ARG A 192 -6.18 -45.40 -24.20
N ILE A 193 -6.88 -44.93 -25.20
CA ILE A 193 -8.28 -45.25 -25.46
C ILE A 193 -8.37 -46.01 -26.78
N VAL A 194 -8.91 -47.21 -26.72
CA VAL A 194 -9.07 -48.10 -27.87
C VAL A 194 -10.56 -48.26 -28.19
N LEU A 195 -10.94 -47.94 -29.41
CA LEU A 195 -12.31 -48.04 -29.91
C LEU A 195 -12.52 -49.42 -30.58
N PRO A 196 -13.74 -49.98 -30.61
CA PRO A 196 -14.02 -51.29 -31.24
C PRO A 196 -13.92 -51.25 -32.77
N ARG A 197 -14.02 -50.05 -33.36
CA ARG A 197 -13.90 -49.84 -34.80
C ARG A 197 -13.21 -48.47 -35.05
N PRO A 198 -12.46 -48.34 -36.17
CA PRO A 198 -11.84 -47.08 -36.48
C PRO A 198 -12.86 -45.97 -36.78
N VAL A 199 -12.55 -44.73 -36.37
CA VAL A 199 -13.31 -43.50 -36.64
C VAL A 199 -12.43 -42.54 -37.40
N ASP A 200 -13.03 -41.65 -38.20
CA ASP A 200 -12.29 -40.62 -38.90
C ASP A 200 -11.75 -39.60 -37.88
N PRO A 201 -10.43 -39.39 -37.78
CA PRO A 201 -9.84 -38.40 -36.86
C PRO A 201 -10.38 -36.97 -37.01
N GLY A 202 -10.87 -36.61 -38.21
CA GLY A 202 -11.47 -35.32 -38.48
C GLY A 202 -12.86 -35.08 -37.82
N GLU A 203 -13.53 -36.18 -37.45
CA GLU A 203 -14.89 -36.18 -36.87
C GLU A 203 -14.88 -36.39 -35.33
N VAL A 204 -13.71 -36.56 -34.72
CA VAL A 204 -13.58 -36.83 -33.28
C VAL A 204 -13.28 -35.55 -32.52
N PHE A 205 -14.08 -35.30 -31.47
CA PHE A 205 -13.74 -34.29 -30.47
C PHE A 205 -12.79 -34.87 -29.45
N ILE A 206 -11.60 -34.30 -29.32
CA ILE A 206 -10.55 -34.79 -28.42
C ILE A 206 -10.46 -33.85 -27.21
N GLN A 207 -10.41 -34.46 -26.02
CA GLN A 207 -10.15 -33.77 -24.77
C GLN A 207 -8.89 -34.37 -24.15
N GLY A 208 -7.93 -33.55 -23.79
CA GLY A 208 -6.68 -33.99 -23.15
C GLY A 208 -6.13 -32.90 -22.23
N PRO A 209 -5.03 -33.16 -21.54
CA PRO A 209 -4.35 -32.18 -20.71
C PRO A 209 -4.02 -30.92 -21.51
N GLY A 210 -4.46 -29.74 -21.06
CA GLY A 210 -4.19 -28.48 -21.73
C GLY A 210 -4.89 -28.26 -23.08
N SER A 211 -5.91 -29.04 -23.44
CA SER A 211 -6.62 -28.99 -24.73
C SER A 211 -5.75 -29.32 -25.94
N GLU A 212 -4.64 -30.00 -25.72
CA GLU A 212 -3.73 -30.43 -26.78
C GLU A 212 -4.24 -31.68 -27.46
N ARG A 213 -3.98 -31.78 -28.76
CA ARG A 213 -4.29 -33.01 -29.51
C ARG A 213 -3.29 -34.10 -29.10
N PRO A 214 -3.71 -35.38 -29.03
CA PRO A 214 -2.77 -36.46 -28.81
C PRO A 214 -1.68 -36.42 -29.87
N GLU A 215 -0.42 -36.44 -29.45
CA GLU A 215 0.74 -36.39 -30.36
C GLU A 215 0.84 -37.66 -31.20
N ASP A 216 0.37 -38.82 -30.65
CA ASP A 216 0.41 -40.14 -31.30
C ASP A 216 -1.02 -40.75 -31.31
N HIS A 217 -1.73 -40.61 -32.39
CA HIS A 217 -2.84 -41.49 -32.74
C HIS A 217 -2.41 -42.44 -33.85
N THR A 218 -2.82 -43.69 -33.78
CA THR A 218 -2.52 -44.63 -34.84
C THR A 218 -3.26 -44.22 -36.14
N GLU A 219 -2.62 -44.38 -37.28
CA GLU A 219 -3.21 -44.03 -38.58
C GLU A 219 -4.53 -44.74 -38.89
N ASP A 220 -4.88 -45.79 -38.13
CA ASP A 220 -6.12 -46.55 -38.26
C ASP A 220 -7.34 -45.86 -37.57
N GLY A 221 -7.13 -44.78 -36.85
CA GLY A 221 -8.19 -44.06 -36.12
C GLY A 221 -8.86 -44.82 -34.98
N GLN A 222 -8.30 -45.96 -34.57
CA GLN A 222 -8.87 -46.81 -33.55
C GLN A 222 -8.25 -46.59 -32.15
N THR A 223 -6.95 -46.30 -32.10
CA THR A 223 -6.21 -46.10 -30.85
C THR A 223 -5.80 -44.65 -30.68
N TRP A 224 -6.06 -44.10 -29.52
CA TRP A 224 -5.73 -42.73 -29.16
C TRP A 224 -4.85 -42.71 -27.92
N VAL A 225 -3.71 -42.00 -27.95
CA VAL A 225 -2.68 -42.05 -26.92
C VAL A 225 -2.36 -40.63 -26.44
N TRP A 226 -2.30 -40.47 -25.13
CA TRP A 226 -1.80 -39.27 -24.45
C TRP A 226 -0.65 -39.68 -23.56
N THR A 227 0.49 -39.04 -23.71
CA THR A 227 1.69 -39.30 -22.90
C THR A 227 2.13 -37.99 -22.27
N THR A 228 2.55 -38.03 -21.02
CA THR A 228 3.11 -36.89 -20.32
C THR A 228 4.27 -37.35 -19.44
N ASP A 229 5.29 -36.51 -19.32
CA ASP A 229 6.46 -36.70 -18.51
C ASP A 229 6.49 -35.67 -17.39
N ASP A 230 7.05 -36.02 -16.22
CA ASP A 230 7.23 -35.14 -15.06
C ASP A 230 5.93 -34.46 -14.58
N LEU A 231 4.95 -35.27 -14.18
CA LEU A 231 3.75 -34.74 -13.52
C LEU A 231 4.10 -34.10 -12.17
N GLY A 232 3.80 -32.81 -12.05
CA GLY A 232 3.97 -32.04 -10.81
C GLY A 232 3.00 -32.45 -9.72
N SER A 233 3.29 -32.13 -8.48
CA SER A 233 2.39 -32.42 -7.36
C SER A 233 1.04 -31.69 -7.53
N GLY A 234 -0.04 -32.46 -7.54
CA GLY A 234 -1.40 -31.98 -7.79
C GLY A 234 -1.82 -31.99 -9.25
N ASP A 235 -0.95 -32.39 -10.17
CA ASP A 235 -1.31 -32.58 -11.57
C ASP A 235 -2.06 -33.89 -11.80
N SER A 236 -2.86 -33.97 -12.86
CA SER A 236 -3.60 -35.17 -13.27
C SER A 236 -3.50 -35.39 -14.77
N LEU A 237 -3.60 -36.64 -15.20
CA LEU A 237 -3.76 -37.00 -16.60
C LEU A 237 -5.19 -37.51 -16.81
N GLU A 238 -6.06 -36.63 -17.37
CA GLU A 238 -7.44 -36.98 -17.77
C GLU A 238 -7.57 -36.70 -19.27
N ALA A 239 -8.14 -37.64 -20.01
CA ALA A 239 -8.41 -37.46 -21.43
C ALA A 239 -9.72 -38.13 -21.85
N GLY A 240 -10.22 -37.75 -23.00
CA GLY A 240 -11.45 -38.29 -23.52
C GLY A 240 -11.62 -38.09 -25.02
N LEU A 241 -12.53 -38.89 -25.58
CA LEU A 241 -12.93 -38.84 -26.98
C LEU A 241 -14.44 -38.73 -27.06
N ARG A 242 -14.93 -37.87 -27.96
CA ARG A 242 -16.33 -37.87 -28.39
C ARG A 242 -16.38 -38.21 -29.87
N PHE A 243 -17.25 -39.15 -30.23
CA PHE A 243 -17.33 -39.72 -31.58
C PHE A 243 -18.80 -40.07 -31.88
N GLU A 244 -19.11 -40.29 -33.19
CA GLU A 244 -20.41 -40.81 -33.56
C GLU A 244 -20.70 -42.16 -32.92
N ARG A 245 -21.97 -42.46 -32.68
CA ARG A 245 -22.40 -43.69 -32.00
C ARG A 245 -21.80 -44.93 -32.65
N LEU A 246 -20.93 -45.63 -31.93
CA LEU A 246 -20.29 -46.87 -32.37
C LEU A 246 -20.95 -48.12 -31.79
N VAL A 247 -21.49 -48.05 -30.60
CA VAL A 247 -22.03 -49.20 -29.88
C VAL A 247 -23.46 -48.93 -29.40
N GLU A 248 -24.26 -49.97 -29.24
CA GLU A 248 -25.59 -49.85 -28.66
C GLU A 248 -25.42 -49.79 -27.12
N ALA A 249 -25.61 -48.60 -26.56
CA ALA A 249 -25.55 -48.37 -25.12
C ALA A 249 -26.69 -47.43 -24.70
N GLU A 250 -27.30 -47.69 -23.56
CA GLU A 250 -28.26 -46.76 -22.95
C GLU A 250 -27.48 -45.69 -22.14
N ALA A 251 -28.09 -44.49 -22.00
CA ALA A 251 -27.52 -43.43 -21.19
C ALA A 251 -27.46 -43.89 -19.71
N PRO A 252 -26.29 -43.85 -19.08
CA PRO A 252 -26.12 -44.28 -17.70
C PRO A 252 -26.87 -43.38 -16.71
N ALA A 253 -27.30 -43.92 -15.59
CA ALA A 253 -28.12 -43.21 -14.58
C ALA A 253 -27.44 -41.98 -14.01
N TRP A 254 -26.08 -41.94 -13.93
CA TRP A 254 -25.33 -40.79 -13.47
C TRP A 254 -25.36 -39.60 -14.47
N GLN A 255 -25.57 -39.88 -15.76
CA GLN A 255 -25.53 -38.83 -16.80
C GLN A 255 -26.60 -37.75 -16.57
N ALA A 256 -27.85 -38.14 -16.32
CA ALA A 256 -28.94 -37.21 -16.06
C ALA A 256 -28.71 -36.32 -14.80
N ALA A 257 -27.94 -36.79 -13.83
CA ALA A 257 -27.54 -35.99 -12.67
C ALA A 257 -26.40 -35.04 -13.00
N SER A 258 -25.45 -35.47 -13.85
CA SER A 258 -24.36 -34.63 -14.37
C SER A 258 -24.91 -33.51 -15.22
N ASP A 259 -25.78 -33.79 -16.19
CA ASP A 259 -26.36 -32.81 -17.10
C ASP A 259 -27.16 -31.74 -16.33
N ARG A 260 -27.96 -32.15 -15.33
CA ARG A 260 -28.65 -31.19 -14.46
C ARG A 260 -27.67 -30.27 -13.71
N ARG A 261 -26.60 -30.84 -13.20
CA ARG A 261 -25.59 -30.04 -12.45
C ARG A 261 -24.88 -29.07 -13.39
N GLU A 262 -24.52 -29.49 -14.61
CA GLU A 262 -23.92 -28.61 -15.64
C GLU A 262 -24.88 -27.49 -16.02
N GLN A 263 -26.18 -27.77 -16.19
CA GLN A 263 -27.19 -26.74 -16.46
C GLN A 263 -27.34 -25.75 -15.30
N GLU A 264 -27.41 -26.26 -14.04
CA GLU A 264 -27.47 -25.39 -12.86
C GLU A 264 -26.24 -24.47 -12.75
N LEU A 265 -25.04 -25.00 -13.04
CA LEU A 265 -23.81 -24.19 -13.06
C LEU A 265 -23.84 -23.13 -14.17
N ALA A 266 -24.22 -23.50 -15.38
CA ALA A 266 -24.34 -22.56 -16.50
C ALA A 266 -25.38 -21.45 -16.21
N GLU A 267 -26.52 -21.79 -15.58
CA GLU A 267 -27.50 -20.80 -15.17
C GLU A 267 -26.94 -19.87 -14.05
N GLN A 268 -26.18 -20.42 -13.11
CA GLN A 268 -25.53 -19.61 -12.05
C GLN A 268 -24.50 -18.66 -12.65
N GLU A 269 -23.68 -19.13 -13.59
CA GLU A 269 -22.69 -18.30 -14.30
C GLU A 269 -23.37 -17.19 -15.08
N ALA A 270 -24.43 -17.49 -15.86
CA ALA A 270 -25.17 -16.49 -16.62
C ALA A 270 -25.83 -15.42 -15.72
N ARG A 271 -26.37 -15.82 -14.55
CA ARG A 271 -26.90 -14.88 -13.54
C ARG A 271 -25.76 -14.05 -12.93
N GLY A 272 -24.60 -14.67 -12.66
CA GLY A 272 -23.41 -14.01 -12.16
C GLY A 272 -22.90 -12.93 -13.11
N GLU A 273 -22.86 -13.19 -14.41
CA GLU A 273 -22.49 -12.22 -15.44
C GLU A 273 -23.44 -11.02 -15.49
N GLN A 274 -24.75 -11.24 -15.50
CA GLN A 274 -25.74 -10.16 -15.49
C GLN A 274 -25.62 -9.28 -14.26
N LEU A 275 -25.45 -9.88 -13.07
CA LEU A 275 -25.22 -9.14 -11.82
C LEU A 275 -23.91 -8.38 -11.86
N SER A 276 -22.86 -8.95 -12.42
CA SER A 276 -21.57 -8.30 -12.57
C SER A 276 -21.64 -7.05 -13.46
N LEU A 277 -22.39 -7.10 -14.56
CA LEU A 277 -22.65 -5.93 -15.40
C LEU A 277 -23.41 -4.82 -14.66
N LEU A 278 -24.40 -5.19 -13.83
CA LEU A 278 -25.13 -4.23 -12.99
C LEU A 278 -24.18 -3.57 -11.96
N PHE A 279 -23.30 -4.34 -11.31
CA PHE A 279 -22.33 -3.79 -10.35
C PHE A 279 -21.27 -2.92 -11.04
N LEU A 280 -20.83 -3.25 -12.24
CA LEU A 280 -19.95 -2.39 -13.05
C LEU A 280 -20.64 -1.05 -13.37
N GLY A 281 -21.89 -1.08 -13.81
CA GLY A 281 -22.70 0.13 -14.07
C GLY A 281 -22.88 0.97 -12.81
N LEU A 282 -23.22 0.35 -11.68
CA LEU A 282 -23.36 1.01 -10.38
C LEU A 282 -22.03 1.62 -9.91
N GLY A 283 -20.93 0.89 -10.07
CA GLY A 283 -19.60 1.39 -9.72
C GLY A 283 -19.21 2.61 -10.54
N LEU A 284 -19.47 2.60 -11.85
CA LEU A 284 -19.25 3.76 -12.72
C LEU A 284 -20.12 4.95 -12.28
N LEU A 285 -21.39 4.72 -11.98
CA LEU A 285 -22.30 5.76 -11.51
C LEU A 285 -21.81 6.39 -10.20
N VAL A 286 -21.37 5.56 -9.24
CA VAL A 286 -20.81 6.04 -7.96
C VAL A 286 -19.51 6.80 -8.19
N ALA A 287 -18.61 6.32 -9.02
CA ALA A 287 -17.32 6.96 -9.30
C ALA A 287 -17.52 8.33 -9.98
N VAL A 288 -18.28 8.36 -11.07
CA VAL A 288 -18.52 9.59 -11.84
C VAL A 288 -19.44 10.54 -11.08
N GLY A 289 -20.59 10.05 -10.61
CA GLY A 289 -21.56 10.85 -9.88
C GLY A 289 -21.00 11.37 -8.55
N GLY A 290 -20.32 10.54 -7.79
CA GLY A 290 -19.65 10.92 -6.54
C GLY A 290 -18.50 11.91 -6.78
N GLY A 291 -17.71 11.73 -7.82
CA GLY A 291 -16.68 12.68 -8.23
C GLY A 291 -17.25 14.04 -8.63
N ILE A 292 -18.28 14.05 -9.47
CA ILE A 292 -18.98 15.29 -9.85
C ILE A 292 -19.60 15.98 -8.63
N ALA A 293 -20.26 15.23 -7.74
CA ALA A 293 -20.83 15.77 -6.53
C ALA A 293 -19.77 16.39 -5.61
N ALA A 294 -18.62 15.74 -5.43
CA ALA A 294 -17.50 16.25 -4.64
C ALA A 294 -16.94 17.56 -5.24
N LEU A 295 -16.75 17.62 -6.55
CA LEU A 295 -16.31 18.82 -7.27
C LEU A 295 -17.34 19.95 -7.20
N ALA A 296 -18.64 19.65 -7.36
CA ALA A 296 -19.71 20.64 -7.22
C ALA A 296 -19.78 21.20 -5.80
N MET A 297 -19.60 20.36 -4.77
CA MET A 297 -19.51 20.82 -3.38
C MET A 297 -18.32 21.76 -3.16
N TRP A 298 -17.15 21.42 -3.70
CA TRP A 298 -16.00 22.32 -3.64
C TRP A 298 -16.25 23.63 -4.39
N TRP A 299 -16.83 23.56 -5.59
CA TRP A 299 -17.13 24.75 -6.39
C TRP A 299 -18.08 25.72 -5.68
N THR A 300 -19.09 25.20 -4.99
CA THR A 300 -20.12 26.00 -4.33
C THR A 300 -19.77 26.44 -2.90
N ARG A 301 -18.89 25.70 -2.20
CA ARG A 301 -18.62 25.89 -0.76
C ARG A 301 -17.14 26.06 -0.40
N GLY A 302 -16.22 25.81 -1.34
CA GLY A 302 -14.78 25.86 -1.11
C GLY A 302 -14.06 26.91 -1.96
N ARG A 303 -14.74 27.56 -2.90
CA ARG A 303 -14.11 28.56 -3.76
C ARG A 303 -14.30 29.96 -3.17
N ASP A 304 -13.18 30.70 -3.08
CA ASP A 304 -13.21 32.09 -2.65
C ASP A 304 -14.06 32.98 -3.60
N PRO A 305 -14.71 34.03 -3.09
CA PRO A 305 -15.47 34.94 -3.89
C PRO A 305 -14.59 35.75 -4.83
N HIS A 306 -15.19 36.19 -5.93
CA HIS A 306 -14.48 37.03 -6.90
C HIS A 306 -14.32 38.42 -6.33
N ILE A 307 -13.10 38.93 -6.35
CA ILE A 307 -12.78 40.29 -5.89
C ILE A 307 -12.55 41.21 -7.10
N GLY A 308 -12.72 42.53 -6.88
CA GLY A 308 -12.37 43.56 -7.85
C GLY A 308 -10.83 43.66 -8.05
N PRO A 309 -10.39 44.49 -9.00
CA PRO A 309 -8.97 44.72 -9.22
C PRO A 309 -8.31 45.34 -7.98
N VAL A 310 -7.21 44.74 -7.53
CA VAL A 310 -6.36 45.24 -6.42
C VAL A 310 -5.02 45.66 -7.00
N ALA A 311 -4.36 46.63 -6.37
CA ALA A 311 -2.99 47.02 -6.76
C ALA A 311 -2.06 45.82 -6.69
N GLU A 312 -1.10 45.72 -7.64
CA GLU A 312 -0.14 44.63 -7.68
C GLU A 312 0.91 44.77 -6.55
N PHE A 313 1.22 46.00 -6.15
CA PHE A 313 2.19 46.34 -5.11
C PHE A 313 1.60 47.39 -4.18
N LEU A 314 1.78 47.22 -2.88
CA LEU A 314 1.44 48.19 -1.83
C LEU A 314 2.67 48.44 -0.97
N PRO A 315 3.14 49.70 -0.80
CA PRO A 315 4.36 49.99 -0.05
C PRO A 315 4.18 49.97 1.46
N ASP A 316 2.95 50.14 1.94
CA ASP A 316 2.60 50.13 3.36
C ASP A 316 1.65 48.96 3.69
N PRO A 317 1.70 48.45 4.96
CA PRO A 317 0.75 47.49 5.44
C PRO A 317 -0.70 47.98 5.24
N PRO A 318 -1.62 47.17 4.69
CA PRO A 318 -3.01 47.59 4.41
C PRO A 318 -3.83 47.94 5.63
N ASP A 319 -3.51 47.36 6.79
CA ASP A 319 -4.16 47.55 8.08
C ASP A 319 -3.23 47.11 9.23
N ASP A 320 -3.71 47.22 10.49
CA ASP A 320 -2.94 46.89 11.71
C ASP A 320 -3.07 45.42 12.14
N LEU A 321 -3.12 44.49 11.19
CA LEU A 321 -3.10 43.07 11.51
C LEU A 321 -1.76 42.60 12.05
N SER A 322 -1.84 41.72 13.06
CA SER A 322 -0.64 41.03 13.56
C SER A 322 -0.06 40.11 12.48
N PRO A 323 1.28 40.06 12.33
CA PRO A 323 1.92 39.22 11.33
C PRO A 323 1.50 37.75 11.34
N GLY A 324 1.31 37.14 12.51
CA GLY A 324 0.84 35.76 12.60
C GLY A 324 -0.60 35.56 12.10
N VAL A 325 -1.46 36.59 12.24
CA VAL A 325 -2.82 36.53 11.69
C VAL A 325 -2.80 36.66 10.16
N ILE A 326 -1.87 37.43 9.63
CA ILE A 326 -1.71 37.64 8.17
C ILE A 326 -1.24 36.35 7.49
N GLY A 327 -0.26 35.66 8.05
CA GLY A 327 0.19 34.36 7.52
C GLY A 327 -1.01 33.42 7.40
N ALA A 328 -1.73 33.25 8.50
CA ALA A 328 -2.95 32.43 8.54
C ALA A 328 -4.10 32.92 7.64
N LEU A 329 -4.18 34.20 7.29
CA LEU A 329 -5.15 34.73 6.32
C LEU A 329 -4.77 34.34 4.88
N LEU A 330 -3.46 34.38 4.54
CA LEU A 330 -3.00 34.14 3.18
C LEU A 330 -3.05 32.67 2.80
N ASP A 331 -2.49 31.80 3.63
CA ASP A 331 -2.37 30.35 3.36
C ASP A 331 -3.46 29.50 4.04
N GLU A 332 -4.32 30.17 4.85
CA GLU A 332 -5.41 29.56 5.61
C GLU A 332 -4.96 28.57 6.70
N GLN A 333 -3.68 28.53 6.99
CA GLN A 333 -3.07 27.64 7.98
C GLN A 333 -2.31 28.45 9.01
N VAL A 334 -2.33 28.01 10.25
CA VAL A 334 -1.46 28.53 11.31
C VAL A 334 -0.29 27.61 11.42
N ASP A 335 0.88 28.11 11.08
CA ASP A 335 2.13 27.36 11.13
C ASP A 335 3.15 27.96 12.11
N GLN A 336 4.35 27.37 12.14
CA GLN A 336 5.42 27.83 13.03
C GLN A 336 5.86 29.25 12.73
N ARG A 337 5.86 29.65 11.44
CA ARG A 337 6.30 30.97 11.00
C ARG A 337 5.40 32.05 11.59
N ASP A 338 4.10 31.80 11.66
CA ASP A 338 3.13 32.73 12.24
C ASP A 338 3.42 32.99 13.71
N ILE A 339 3.84 31.95 14.43
CA ILE A 339 4.20 32.08 15.85
C ILE A 339 5.53 32.82 16.00
N VAL A 340 6.55 32.50 15.18
CA VAL A 340 7.82 33.21 15.18
C VAL A 340 7.64 34.67 14.77
N ALA A 341 6.84 34.93 13.74
CA ALA A 341 6.47 36.28 13.32
C ALA A 341 5.78 37.07 14.45
N THR A 342 4.86 36.42 15.18
CA THR A 342 4.21 37.00 16.36
C THR A 342 5.22 37.28 17.48
N LEU A 343 6.16 36.37 17.76
CA LEU A 343 7.22 36.53 18.77
C LEU A 343 8.09 37.76 18.44
N VAL A 344 8.54 37.87 17.19
CA VAL A 344 9.37 39.00 16.72
C VAL A 344 8.61 40.32 16.74
N ASP A 345 7.32 40.30 16.37
CA ASP A 345 6.46 41.51 16.47
C ASP A 345 6.22 41.96 17.91
N LEU A 346 6.09 41.02 18.85
CA LEU A 346 6.02 41.32 20.29
C LEU A 346 7.34 41.96 20.77
N GLY A 347 8.51 41.50 20.27
CA GLY A 347 9.79 42.13 20.49
C GLY A 347 9.83 43.56 19.96
N ARG A 348 9.48 43.76 18.68
CA ARG A 348 9.42 45.08 18.01
C ARG A 348 8.48 46.06 18.72
N ARG A 349 7.37 45.59 19.26
CA ARG A 349 6.43 46.41 20.05
C ARG A 349 6.88 46.66 21.49
N GLY A 350 8.09 46.21 21.90
CA GLY A 350 8.63 46.40 23.23
C GLY A 350 7.95 45.61 24.32
N VAL A 351 7.29 44.50 23.99
CA VAL A 351 6.62 43.62 24.94
C VAL A 351 7.58 42.62 25.56
N LEU A 352 8.52 42.18 24.75
CA LEU A 352 9.59 41.25 25.18
C LEU A 352 10.91 41.68 24.54
N ARG A 353 12.00 41.26 25.17
CA ARG A 353 13.35 41.40 24.69
C ARG A 353 13.95 40.03 24.50
N ILE A 354 14.78 39.85 23.49
CA ILE A 354 15.40 38.59 23.12
C ILE A 354 16.93 38.80 23.15
N ASP A 355 17.61 38.10 24.04
CA ASP A 355 19.07 38.17 24.15
C ASP A 355 19.68 36.80 23.83
N ARG A 356 20.66 36.77 22.91
CA ARG A 356 21.41 35.56 22.57
C ARG A 356 22.39 35.23 23.68
N VAL A 357 22.53 33.94 24.01
CA VAL A 357 23.51 33.42 24.98
C VAL A 357 24.20 32.19 24.41
N GLU A 358 25.51 32.08 24.66
CA GLU A 358 26.24 30.86 24.34
C GLU A 358 25.88 29.75 25.32
N ASP A 359 25.41 28.60 24.83
CA ASP A 359 25.21 27.41 25.64
C ASP A 359 26.42 26.46 25.48
N LYS A 360 27.25 26.43 26.52
CA LYS A 360 28.41 25.52 26.56
C LYS A 360 27.95 24.10 26.93
N ARG A 361 27.58 23.32 25.94
CA ARG A 361 27.23 21.90 26.14
C ARG A 361 28.48 21.07 26.44
N LEU A 362 28.35 20.07 27.33
CA LEU A 362 29.40 19.27 27.96
C LEU A 362 30.32 18.47 27.01
N LEU A 363 30.15 18.53 25.68
CA LEU A 363 30.89 17.78 24.67
C LEU A 363 31.51 18.67 23.58
N GLY A 364 31.81 19.93 23.86
CA GLY A 364 32.63 20.76 22.96
C GLY A 364 31.91 21.28 21.69
N ARG A 365 30.59 21.15 21.58
CA ARG A 365 29.77 21.85 20.59
C ARG A 365 29.13 23.07 21.27
N SER A 366 29.56 24.26 20.94
CA SER A 366 28.88 25.50 21.32
C SER A 366 27.55 25.57 20.54
N GLY A 367 26.44 25.68 21.24
CA GLY A 367 25.13 25.98 20.68
C GLY A 367 24.68 27.35 21.13
N SER A 368 23.91 28.06 20.32
CA SER A 368 23.24 29.30 20.74
C SER A 368 21.91 28.96 21.40
N ASP A 369 21.62 29.61 22.54
CA ASP A 369 20.27 29.61 23.15
C ASP A 369 19.82 31.10 23.25
N PHE A 370 18.55 31.32 23.57
CA PHE A 370 18.00 32.67 23.66
C PHE A 370 17.27 32.86 24.99
N ILE A 371 17.53 33.98 25.62
CA ILE A 371 16.81 34.43 26.83
C ILE A 371 15.73 35.40 26.37
N LEU A 372 14.48 35.04 26.67
CA LEU A 372 13.33 35.91 26.46
C LEU A 372 13.04 36.63 27.78
N THR A 373 13.01 37.96 27.76
CA THR A 373 12.70 38.80 28.92
C THR A 373 11.42 39.56 28.70
N ALA A 374 10.44 39.39 29.60
CA ALA A 374 9.21 40.15 29.57
C ALA A 374 9.44 41.61 29.93
N VAL A 375 9.10 42.57 29.06
CA VAL A 375 9.16 44.00 29.30
C VAL A 375 7.77 44.57 29.57
N GLY A 376 6.76 44.10 28.85
CA GLY A 376 5.38 44.52 28.97
C GLY A 376 4.47 43.43 29.61
N THR A 377 3.21 43.76 29.77
CA THR A 377 2.18 42.85 30.28
C THR A 377 1.32 42.25 29.13
N ALA A 378 0.61 41.19 29.44
CA ALA A 378 -0.34 40.56 28.49
C ALA A 378 -1.71 41.24 28.44
N GLU A 379 -1.99 42.24 29.31
CA GLU A 379 -3.28 42.88 29.40
C GLU A 379 -3.61 43.68 28.13
N GLY A 380 -4.88 43.61 27.72
CA GLY A 380 -5.38 44.35 26.54
C GLY A 380 -4.95 43.79 25.18
N ARG A 381 -4.25 42.64 25.15
CA ARG A 381 -3.76 42.02 23.93
C ARG A 381 -4.73 40.96 23.39
N PRO A 382 -4.67 40.64 22.08
CA PRO A 382 -5.42 39.52 21.51
C PRO A 382 -5.16 38.21 22.27
N LEU A 383 -6.14 37.33 22.29
CA LEU A 383 -6.06 36.09 23.06
C LEU A 383 -4.88 35.19 22.65
N PHE A 384 -4.56 35.09 21.39
CA PHE A 384 -3.44 34.28 20.90
C PHE A 384 -2.06 34.83 21.38
N GLU A 385 -1.90 36.16 21.49
CA GLU A 385 -0.69 36.77 22.07
C GLU A 385 -0.60 36.50 23.56
N ARG A 386 -1.73 36.58 24.26
CA ARG A 386 -1.80 36.26 25.70
C ARG A 386 -1.44 34.80 25.97
N GLU A 387 -1.97 33.88 25.19
CA GLU A 387 -1.64 32.46 25.30
C GLU A 387 -0.16 32.17 24.97
N LEU A 388 0.39 32.82 23.94
CA LEU A 388 1.81 32.73 23.59
C LEU A 388 2.68 33.23 24.76
N LEU A 389 2.40 34.40 25.27
CA LEU A 389 3.14 34.97 26.44
C LEU A 389 2.96 34.09 27.67
N GLY A 390 1.78 33.54 27.91
CA GLY A 390 1.50 32.57 28.98
C GLY A 390 2.30 31.26 28.86
N ALA A 391 2.46 30.76 27.63
CA ALA A 391 3.31 29.61 27.35
C ALA A 391 4.79 29.88 27.63
N LEU A 392 5.25 31.09 27.38
CA LEU A 392 6.63 31.51 27.62
C LEU A 392 6.90 31.78 29.11
N PHE A 393 6.12 32.63 29.75
CA PHE A 393 6.40 33.15 31.10
C PHE A 393 5.48 32.61 32.20
N GLY A 394 4.42 31.89 31.85
CA GLY A 394 3.40 31.44 32.81
C GLY A 394 2.20 32.36 32.91
N THR A 395 1.28 32.07 33.85
CA THR A 395 -0.02 32.74 33.96
C THR A 395 0.06 34.18 34.52
N GLN A 396 1.12 34.51 35.27
CA GLN A 396 1.35 35.83 35.82
C GLN A 396 2.69 36.39 35.33
N ILE A 397 2.61 37.16 34.27
CA ILE A 397 3.79 37.73 33.62
C ILE A 397 4.21 39.00 34.41
N LYS A 398 5.44 38.99 34.92
CA LYS A 398 6.02 40.14 35.58
C LYS A 398 7.07 40.80 34.70
N PRO A 399 7.02 42.12 34.52
CA PRO A 399 8.10 42.83 33.83
C PRO A 399 9.46 42.52 34.49
N GLY A 400 10.42 42.13 33.67
CA GLY A 400 11.75 41.70 34.11
C GLY A 400 11.91 40.19 34.29
N GLU A 401 10.86 39.41 34.13
CA GLU A 401 10.95 37.94 34.17
C GLU A 401 11.63 37.43 32.89
N SER A 402 12.59 36.53 33.06
CA SER A 402 13.38 35.98 31.99
C SER A 402 13.29 34.47 31.94
N VAL A 403 13.24 33.90 30.74
CA VAL A 403 13.19 32.44 30.51
C VAL A 403 14.04 32.06 29.31
N LYS A 404 14.68 30.90 29.35
CA LYS A 404 15.38 30.35 28.19
C LYS A 404 14.42 29.74 27.20
N LEU A 405 14.63 30.01 25.93
CA LEU A 405 13.78 29.48 24.84
C LEU A 405 13.77 27.94 24.82
N SER A 406 14.91 27.31 25.08
CA SER A 406 15.01 25.84 25.17
C SER A 406 14.17 25.23 26.30
N GLU A 407 13.95 25.95 27.42
CA GLU A 407 13.22 25.46 28.58
C GLU A 407 11.69 25.52 28.42
N VAL A 408 11.19 26.33 27.49
CA VAL A 408 9.74 26.52 27.30
C VAL A 408 9.10 25.46 26.36
N LYS A 409 9.90 24.61 25.74
CA LYS A 409 9.45 23.59 24.75
C LYS A 409 8.23 22.80 25.20
N GLY A 410 8.24 22.28 26.42
CA GLY A 410 7.11 21.47 26.95
C GLY A 410 5.84 22.29 27.21
N ARG A 411 6.00 23.53 27.76
CA ARG A 411 4.86 24.44 28.01
C ARG A 411 4.24 24.94 26.71
N PHE A 412 5.09 25.27 25.74
CA PHE A 412 4.63 25.69 24.43
C PHE A 412 3.87 24.55 23.70
N ALA A 413 4.40 23.32 23.70
CA ALA A 413 3.71 22.19 23.09
C ALA A 413 2.32 21.92 23.69
N ALA A 414 2.14 22.21 24.99
CA ALA A 414 0.83 22.10 25.64
C ALA A 414 -0.12 23.23 25.27
N ALA A 415 0.38 24.46 25.10
CA ALA A 415 -0.41 25.65 24.80
C ALA A 415 -0.70 25.81 23.28
N GLN A 416 0.10 25.20 22.43
CA GLN A 416 0.03 25.33 20.97
C GLN A 416 -1.39 25.18 20.37
N PRO A 417 -2.21 24.15 20.74
CA PRO A 417 -3.54 24.02 20.17
C PRO A 417 -4.45 25.19 20.48
N GLU A 418 -4.28 25.81 21.65
CA GLU A 418 -5.05 26.98 22.08
C GLU A 418 -4.60 28.25 21.34
N ILE A 419 -3.28 28.44 21.19
CA ILE A 419 -2.71 29.54 20.39
C ILE A 419 -3.23 29.46 18.95
N GLN A 420 -3.18 28.29 18.31
CA GLN A 420 -3.71 28.08 16.96
C GLN A 420 -5.21 28.37 16.89
N ARG A 421 -5.96 27.87 17.86
CA ARG A 421 -7.39 28.11 17.93
C ARG A 421 -7.72 29.60 17.98
N HIS A 422 -7.03 30.36 18.86
CA HIS A 422 -7.26 31.80 19.01
C HIS A 422 -6.83 32.60 17.78
N LEU A 423 -5.76 32.19 17.05
CA LEU A 423 -5.42 32.80 15.77
C LEU A 423 -6.53 32.59 14.73
N TYR A 424 -7.10 31.39 14.63
CA TYR A 424 -8.25 31.17 13.74
C TYR A 424 -9.51 31.91 14.19
N ASP A 425 -9.74 31.99 15.50
CA ASP A 425 -10.89 32.72 16.05
C ASP A 425 -10.78 34.23 15.79
N GLU A 426 -9.54 34.80 15.78
CA GLU A 426 -9.28 36.18 15.38
C GLU A 426 -9.69 36.44 13.93
N LEU A 427 -9.36 35.51 13.01
CA LEU A 427 -9.76 35.61 11.60
C LEU A 427 -11.30 35.60 11.41
N VAL A 428 -12.00 34.81 12.22
CA VAL A 428 -13.47 34.74 12.20
C VAL A 428 -14.06 35.99 12.82
N THR A 429 -13.51 36.47 13.94
CA THR A 429 -13.98 37.68 14.64
C THR A 429 -13.85 38.92 13.75
N ARG A 430 -12.81 39.02 12.95
CA ARG A 430 -12.61 40.07 11.96
C ARG A 430 -13.48 39.92 10.70
N GLY A 431 -14.22 38.80 10.62
CA GLY A 431 -15.14 38.56 9.50
C GLY A 431 -14.42 38.11 8.22
N TYR A 432 -13.16 37.66 8.26
CA TYR A 432 -12.44 37.19 7.09
C TYR A 432 -12.83 35.77 6.69
N PHE A 433 -13.30 35.00 7.65
CA PHE A 433 -13.88 33.66 7.43
C PHE A 433 -15.23 33.57 8.14
N THR A 434 -16.16 32.84 7.54
CA THR A 434 -17.47 32.58 8.20
C THR A 434 -17.30 31.55 9.33
N HIS A 435 -16.39 30.61 9.18
CA HIS A 435 -16.06 29.55 10.13
C HIS A 435 -14.55 29.35 10.14
N SER A 436 -14.03 28.86 11.27
CA SER A 436 -12.60 28.53 11.36
C SER A 436 -12.15 27.59 10.22
N PRO A 437 -11.09 27.94 9.48
CA PRO A 437 -10.55 27.11 8.42
C PRO A 437 -10.19 25.69 8.89
N GLU A 438 -9.63 25.56 10.07
CA GLU A 438 -9.29 24.26 10.67
C GLU A 438 -10.52 23.39 10.92
N ARG A 439 -11.57 23.96 11.53
CA ARG A 439 -12.83 23.23 11.79
C ARG A 439 -13.50 22.80 10.49
N THR A 440 -13.46 23.65 9.46
CA THR A 440 -13.99 23.31 8.14
C THR A 440 -13.24 22.14 7.51
N ARG A 441 -11.92 22.17 7.50
CA ARG A 441 -11.07 21.08 7.01
C ARG A 441 -11.29 19.79 7.79
N SER A 442 -11.28 19.85 9.11
CA SER A 442 -11.49 18.68 9.98
C SER A 442 -12.85 18.02 9.74
N ARG A 443 -13.91 18.84 9.59
CA ARG A 443 -15.25 18.33 9.28
C ARG A 443 -15.30 17.58 7.96
N TRP A 444 -14.76 18.16 6.88
CA TRP A 444 -14.77 17.53 5.56
C TRP A 444 -13.86 16.29 5.52
N LYS A 445 -12.71 16.34 6.16
CA LYS A 445 -11.83 15.18 6.35
C LYS A 445 -12.54 14.04 7.07
N SER A 446 -13.27 14.35 8.14
CA SER A 446 -14.04 13.35 8.90
C SER A 446 -15.18 12.74 8.07
N ILE A 447 -15.87 13.54 7.25
CA ILE A 447 -16.91 13.04 6.32
C ILE A 447 -16.28 12.08 5.31
N GLY A 448 -15.19 12.49 4.63
CA GLY A 448 -14.51 11.64 3.65
C GLY A 448 -13.98 10.34 4.26
N MET A 449 -13.38 10.43 5.44
CA MET A 449 -12.92 9.25 6.19
C MET A 449 -14.09 8.34 6.59
N GLY A 450 -15.23 8.92 7.01
CA GLY A 450 -16.43 8.15 7.33
C GLY A 450 -16.97 7.38 6.12
N VAL A 451 -17.00 8.02 4.94
CA VAL A 451 -17.39 7.35 3.68
C VAL A 451 -16.44 6.21 3.34
N ALA A 452 -15.13 6.43 3.47
CA ALA A 452 -14.12 5.38 3.21
C ALA A 452 -14.27 4.20 4.19
N VAL A 453 -14.49 4.46 5.47
CA VAL A 453 -14.70 3.42 6.49
C VAL A 453 -15.97 2.62 6.22
N VAL A 454 -17.09 3.30 5.86
CA VAL A 454 -18.34 2.62 5.50
C VAL A 454 -18.14 1.75 4.26
N ALA A 455 -17.40 2.22 3.26
CA ALA A 455 -17.06 1.44 2.07
C ALA A 455 -16.26 0.17 2.42
N VAL A 456 -15.28 0.26 3.32
CA VAL A 456 -14.49 -0.91 3.76
C VAL A 456 -15.34 -1.90 4.53
N ILE A 457 -16.08 -1.44 5.55
CA ILE A 457 -16.91 -2.34 6.38
C ILE A 457 -18.02 -2.97 5.56
N GLY A 458 -18.77 -2.17 4.79
CA GLY A 458 -19.82 -2.65 3.89
C GLY A 458 -19.26 -3.58 2.81
N GLY A 459 -18.05 -3.28 2.33
CA GLY A 459 -17.33 -4.10 1.38
C GLY A 459 -16.96 -5.50 1.91
N CYS A 460 -16.42 -5.58 3.10
CA CYS A 460 -16.11 -6.87 3.74
C CYS A 460 -17.36 -7.77 3.86
N VAL A 461 -18.50 -7.19 4.26
CA VAL A 461 -19.76 -7.92 4.37
C VAL A 461 -20.28 -8.33 2.99
N ALA A 462 -20.29 -7.41 2.03
CA ALA A 462 -20.82 -7.66 0.69
C ALA A 462 -19.98 -8.70 -0.10
N VAL A 463 -18.66 -8.58 -0.05
CA VAL A 463 -17.76 -9.54 -0.71
C VAL A 463 -17.88 -10.91 -0.05
N GLY A 464 -17.88 -10.99 1.29
CA GLY A 464 -18.03 -12.25 1.99
C GLY A 464 -19.36 -12.97 1.73
N SER A 465 -20.43 -12.23 1.38
CA SER A 465 -21.78 -12.82 1.15
C SER A 465 -22.08 -13.07 -0.32
N LEU A 466 -21.53 -12.30 -1.26
CA LEU A 466 -21.98 -12.24 -2.65
C LEU A 466 -20.88 -12.48 -3.68
N ALA A 467 -19.60 -12.61 -3.29
CA ALA A 467 -18.50 -12.79 -4.24
C ALA A 467 -18.65 -14.06 -5.08
N GLY A 468 -19.21 -15.14 -4.49
CA GLY A 468 -19.50 -16.39 -5.20
C GLY A 468 -20.64 -16.27 -6.23
N ILE A 469 -21.49 -15.22 -6.14
CA ILE A 469 -22.63 -15.01 -7.04
C ILE A 469 -22.30 -13.93 -8.08
N ALA A 470 -21.59 -12.88 -7.68
CA ALA A 470 -21.28 -11.73 -8.53
C ALA A 470 -19.85 -11.24 -8.25
N PRO A 471 -18.85 -11.73 -8.99
CA PRO A 471 -17.45 -11.35 -8.79
C PRO A 471 -17.18 -9.85 -8.86
N ALA A 472 -17.96 -9.07 -9.62
CA ALA A 472 -17.76 -7.62 -9.79
C ALA A 472 -18.30 -6.75 -8.65
N ILE A 473 -18.81 -7.33 -7.54
CA ILE A 473 -19.36 -6.57 -6.41
C ILE A 473 -18.37 -5.62 -5.74
N TRP A 474 -17.09 -5.90 -5.83
CA TRP A 474 -16.05 -5.03 -5.29
C TRP A 474 -15.93 -3.68 -6.00
N VAL A 475 -16.43 -3.55 -7.26
CA VAL A 475 -16.27 -2.33 -8.08
C VAL A 475 -17.00 -1.12 -7.49
N PRO A 476 -18.31 -1.16 -7.13
CA PRO A 476 -18.97 -0.03 -6.49
C PRO A 476 -18.39 0.29 -5.10
N ILE A 477 -17.86 -0.71 -4.41
CA ILE A 477 -17.20 -0.52 -3.10
C ILE A 477 -15.90 0.27 -3.29
N ALA A 478 -15.07 -0.12 -4.24
CA ALA A 478 -13.84 0.59 -4.59
C ALA A 478 -14.13 2.02 -5.06
N ALA A 479 -15.19 2.21 -5.86
CA ALA A 479 -15.64 3.54 -6.29
C ALA A 479 -16.05 4.41 -5.10
N LEU A 480 -16.84 3.89 -4.16
CA LEU A 480 -17.25 4.62 -2.96
C LEU A 480 -16.06 4.97 -2.06
N PHE A 481 -15.11 4.02 -1.89
CA PHE A 481 -13.86 4.29 -1.18
C PHE A 481 -13.07 5.41 -1.87
N GLY A 482 -12.96 5.39 -3.19
CA GLY A 482 -12.33 6.45 -3.98
C GLY A 482 -12.99 7.81 -3.78
N VAL A 483 -14.31 7.89 -3.74
CA VAL A 483 -15.06 9.13 -3.43
C VAL A 483 -14.70 9.62 -2.02
N GLY A 484 -14.61 8.72 -1.03
CA GLY A 484 -14.16 9.07 0.32
C GLY A 484 -12.76 9.71 0.33
N ILE A 485 -11.82 9.12 -0.41
CA ILE A 485 -10.46 9.68 -0.55
C ILE A 485 -10.48 11.04 -1.26
N ILE A 486 -11.26 11.20 -2.33
CA ILE A 486 -11.43 12.50 -3.00
C ILE A 486 -11.92 13.57 -2.02
N LEU A 487 -12.90 13.27 -1.18
CA LEU A 487 -13.40 14.20 -0.16
C LEU A 487 -12.33 14.54 0.90
N VAL A 488 -11.49 13.58 1.31
CA VAL A 488 -10.36 13.82 2.20
C VAL A 488 -9.34 14.76 1.56
N VAL A 489 -9.01 14.58 0.29
CA VAL A 489 -8.10 15.47 -0.45
C VAL A 489 -8.71 16.84 -0.63
N LEU A 490 -9.96 16.91 -1.05
CA LEU A 490 -10.67 18.19 -1.24
C LEU A 490 -10.90 18.94 0.07
N SER A 491 -10.93 18.28 1.23
CA SER A 491 -11.08 18.91 2.54
C SER A 491 -10.09 20.04 2.79
N ARG A 492 -8.92 19.94 2.17
CA ARG A 492 -7.85 20.94 2.23
C ARG A 492 -8.24 22.27 1.55
N PHE A 493 -9.06 22.20 0.51
CA PHE A 493 -9.51 23.32 -0.32
C PHE A 493 -10.95 23.76 -0.01
N MET A 494 -11.51 23.29 1.11
CA MET A 494 -12.89 23.59 1.52
C MET A 494 -13.07 24.85 2.37
N PRO A 495 -12.06 25.37 3.11
CA PRO A 495 -12.18 26.68 3.71
C PRO A 495 -12.45 27.73 2.63
N GLN A 496 -13.34 28.67 2.93
CA GLN A 496 -13.74 29.74 2.02
C GLN A 496 -13.62 31.07 2.75
N LYS A 497 -12.91 32.02 2.15
CA LYS A 497 -12.86 33.39 2.62
C LYS A 497 -14.19 34.09 2.38
N THR A 498 -14.54 35.03 3.23
CA THR A 498 -15.63 36.01 2.94
C THR A 498 -15.15 36.99 1.87
N GLN A 499 -16.07 37.83 1.38
CA GLN A 499 -15.72 38.92 0.46
C GLN A 499 -14.62 39.82 1.09
N ALA A 500 -14.82 40.22 2.36
CA ALA A 500 -13.87 41.05 3.11
C ALA A 500 -12.54 40.32 3.31
N GLY A 501 -12.56 39.00 3.59
CA GLY A 501 -11.34 38.18 3.75
C GLY A 501 -10.55 38.06 2.46
N ALA A 502 -11.22 37.85 1.32
CA ALA A 502 -10.58 37.74 0.02
C ALA A 502 -9.95 39.09 -0.41
N GLU A 503 -10.64 40.20 -0.18
CA GLU A 503 -10.12 41.57 -0.43
C GLU A 503 -8.93 41.89 0.47
N ALA A 504 -8.98 41.55 1.77
CA ALA A 504 -7.87 41.73 2.69
C ALA A 504 -6.67 40.88 2.29
N ALA A 505 -6.89 39.60 1.99
CA ALA A 505 -5.83 38.72 1.52
C ALA A 505 -5.14 39.25 0.25
N ALA A 506 -5.89 39.77 -0.71
CA ALA A 506 -5.34 40.33 -1.93
C ALA A 506 -4.48 41.57 -1.67
N ARG A 507 -4.89 42.48 -0.75
CA ARG A 507 -4.09 43.66 -0.35
C ARG A 507 -2.80 43.23 0.36
N TRP A 508 -2.89 42.25 1.25
CA TRP A 508 -1.72 41.70 1.93
C TRP A 508 -0.78 40.95 0.98
N GLN A 509 -1.32 40.29 -0.04
CA GLN A 509 -0.52 39.71 -1.12
C GLN A 509 0.22 40.79 -1.92
N ALA A 510 -0.41 41.94 -2.19
CA ALA A 510 0.24 43.06 -2.85
C ALA A 510 1.38 43.68 -1.99
N PHE A 511 1.21 43.75 -0.67
CA PHE A 511 2.25 44.13 0.26
C PHE A 511 3.39 43.07 0.30
N ARG A 512 3.08 41.79 0.30
CA ARG A 512 4.08 40.74 0.17
C ARG A 512 4.92 40.89 -1.12
N ASN A 513 4.26 41.13 -2.26
CA ASN A 513 4.94 41.35 -3.55
C ASN A 513 5.87 42.56 -3.50
N TYR A 514 5.47 43.59 -2.81
CA TYR A 514 6.35 44.76 -2.59
C TYR A 514 7.59 44.39 -1.77
N LEU A 515 7.43 43.69 -0.64
CA LEU A 515 8.57 43.26 0.18
C LEU A 515 9.51 42.31 -0.58
N GLU A 516 8.96 41.42 -1.39
CA GLU A 516 9.74 40.51 -2.24
C GLU A 516 10.56 41.28 -3.26
N SER A 517 10.05 42.40 -3.76
CA SER A 517 10.66 43.22 -4.81
C SER A 517 11.19 44.58 -4.32
N ILE A 518 11.40 44.77 -3.01
CA ILE A 518 11.70 46.06 -2.40
C ILE A 518 12.91 46.80 -3.04
N GLU A 519 13.90 46.04 -3.50
CA GLU A 519 15.11 46.60 -4.16
C GLU A 519 14.78 47.38 -5.44
N ARG A 520 13.62 47.20 -6.04
CA ARG A 520 13.19 47.91 -7.25
C ARG A 520 12.56 49.26 -6.93
N TYR A 521 12.08 49.46 -5.69
CA TYR A 521 11.25 50.60 -5.31
C TYR A 521 11.94 51.49 -4.30
N GLU A 522 12.89 50.97 -3.50
CA GLU A 522 13.56 51.67 -2.43
C GLU A 522 15.07 51.57 -2.57
N LYS A 523 15.76 52.67 -2.23
CA LYS A 523 17.20 52.64 -2.01
C LYS A 523 17.44 52.05 -0.62
N LEU A 524 17.94 50.86 -0.55
CA LEU A 524 18.14 50.12 0.70
C LEU A 524 19.07 50.87 1.68
N ASP A 525 19.98 51.74 1.19
CA ASP A 525 20.86 52.55 2.01
C ASP A 525 20.08 53.61 2.83
N GLU A 526 18.94 54.08 2.33
CA GLU A 526 18.06 55.03 2.98
C GLU A 526 16.95 54.36 3.81
N ALA A 527 16.81 53.05 3.67
CA ALA A 527 15.69 52.26 4.18
C ALA A 527 15.98 51.53 5.51
N GLN A 528 16.93 52.01 6.32
CA GLN A 528 17.31 51.32 7.58
C GLN A 528 16.14 51.11 8.53
N GLY A 529 15.20 52.06 8.64
CA GLY A 529 14.00 51.94 9.47
C GLY A 529 12.97 50.94 8.96
N ILE A 530 13.06 50.54 7.71
CA ILE A 530 12.14 49.59 7.07
C ILE A 530 12.46 48.15 7.50
N PHE A 531 13.72 47.84 7.74
CA PHE A 531 14.16 46.49 8.14
C PHE A 531 13.37 46.00 9.38
N ASP A 532 13.50 46.69 10.48
CA ASP A 532 12.86 46.31 11.75
C ASP A 532 11.35 46.38 11.67
N ARG A 533 10.82 47.41 11.01
CA ARG A 533 9.37 47.62 10.85
C ARG A 533 8.69 46.44 10.13
N PHE A 534 9.35 45.91 9.09
CA PHE A 534 8.72 44.90 8.22
C PHE A 534 9.25 43.48 8.41
N LEU A 535 10.28 43.27 9.24
CA LEU A 535 10.83 41.96 9.54
C LEU A 535 9.78 40.95 10.02
N PRO A 536 8.83 41.25 10.95
CA PRO A 536 7.79 40.32 11.36
C PRO A 536 6.90 39.88 10.19
N TYR A 537 6.57 40.80 9.29
CA TYR A 537 5.78 40.48 8.09
C TYR A 537 6.57 39.63 7.09
N ALA A 538 7.87 39.94 6.89
CA ALA A 538 8.74 39.14 6.04
C ALA A 538 8.80 37.68 6.54
N ILE A 539 8.86 37.46 7.85
CA ILE A 539 8.83 36.14 8.48
C ILE A 539 7.48 35.45 8.19
N ALA A 540 6.35 36.13 8.42
CA ALA A 540 5.02 35.58 8.17
C ALA A 540 4.81 35.19 6.70
N PHE A 541 5.44 35.91 5.78
CA PHE A 541 5.38 35.63 4.34
C PHE A 541 6.38 34.60 3.86
N GLY A 542 7.29 34.09 4.72
CA GLY A 542 8.37 33.19 4.34
C GLY A 542 9.46 33.84 3.50
N LEU A 543 9.66 35.15 3.69
CA LEU A 543 10.68 35.97 3.00
C LEU A 543 11.89 36.25 3.89
N GLU A 544 11.95 35.69 5.11
CA GLU A 544 12.96 36.01 6.12
C GLU A 544 14.39 35.89 5.61
N SER A 545 14.71 34.83 4.89
CA SER A 545 16.07 34.63 4.34
C SER A 545 16.42 35.68 3.29
N SER A 546 15.53 35.91 2.34
CA SER A 546 15.72 36.94 1.32
C SER A 546 15.75 38.34 1.93
N TRP A 547 14.95 38.62 2.95
CA TRP A 547 14.89 39.91 3.65
C TRP A 547 16.17 40.20 4.37
N VAL A 548 16.66 39.30 5.18
CA VAL A 548 17.94 39.47 5.91
C VAL A 548 19.10 39.56 4.94
N ASP A 549 19.15 38.76 3.86
CA ASP A 549 20.21 38.84 2.83
C ASP A 549 20.23 40.21 2.14
N LYS A 550 19.10 40.77 1.77
CA LYS A 550 19.01 42.09 1.13
C LYS A 550 19.57 43.19 2.03
N PHE A 551 19.17 43.21 3.29
CA PHE A 551 19.59 44.24 4.25
C PHE A 551 20.99 44.00 4.85
N SER A 552 21.53 42.78 4.76
CA SER A 552 22.92 42.50 5.16
C SER A 552 23.97 43.21 4.26
N ARG A 553 23.57 43.63 3.07
CA ARG A 553 24.44 44.33 2.09
C ARG A 553 24.51 45.83 2.31
N VAL A 554 23.71 46.37 3.23
CA VAL A 554 23.66 47.80 3.54
C VAL A 554 23.87 48.02 5.03
N PRO A 555 24.39 49.20 5.47
CA PRO A 555 24.58 49.52 6.89
C PRO A 555 23.20 49.57 7.59
N THR A 556 22.86 48.58 8.35
CA THR A 556 21.59 48.51 9.08
C THR A 556 21.84 48.35 10.58
N ALA A 557 21.16 49.12 11.42
CA ALA A 557 21.25 48.98 12.86
C ALA A 557 20.57 47.68 13.32
N ALA A 558 21.12 47.00 14.32
CA ALA A 558 20.42 45.87 14.96
C ALA A 558 19.16 46.38 15.68
N PRO A 559 18.08 45.58 15.68
CA PRO A 559 16.83 45.94 16.39
C PRO A 559 17.06 46.15 17.90
N GLU A 560 16.43 47.16 18.48
CA GLU A 560 16.55 47.46 19.94
C GLU A 560 16.08 46.36 20.86
N TRP A 561 15.16 45.52 20.40
CA TRP A 561 14.61 44.38 21.13
C TRP A 561 15.49 43.12 21.09
N TYR A 562 16.54 43.12 20.24
CA TYR A 562 17.45 42.01 20.08
C TYR A 562 18.85 42.32 20.66
N GLY A 563 19.37 41.42 21.51
CA GLY A 563 20.69 41.49 22.14
C GLY A 563 21.59 40.32 21.75
N ASP A 564 22.87 40.65 21.45
CA ASP A 564 23.93 39.66 21.23
C ASP A 564 25.07 39.89 22.20
N GLU A 565 25.40 38.90 23.06
CA GLU A 565 26.46 39.03 24.06
C GLU A 565 27.86 39.14 23.46
N ASP A 566 28.03 38.64 22.26
CA ASP A 566 29.32 38.62 21.54
C ASP A 566 29.57 39.82 20.63
N ALA A 567 28.62 40.74 20.49
CA ALA A 567 28.82 41.92 19.66
C ALA A 567 29.81 42.89 20.28
N PRO A 568 30.90 43.31 19.57
CA PRO A 568 31.88 44.27 20.12
C PRO A 568 31.24 45.63 20.43
N TYR A 569 31.47 46.16 21.60
CA TYR A 569 30.99 47.44 22.09
C TYR A 569 31.59 48.61 21.28
N PRO A 570 30.83 49.47 20.67
CA PRO A 570 31.36 50.72 20.13
C PRO A 570 31.06 51.88 21.07
N GLY A 571 32.11 52.39 21.72
CA GLY A 571 32.19 53.75 22.16
C GLY A 571 31.85 54.15 23.59
N PRO A 572 32.14 55.41 23.99
CA PRO A 572 32.30 55.79 25.38
C PRO A 572 31.01 56.02 26.13
N VAL A 573 31.11 55.61 27.38
CA VAL A 573 30.07 55.51 28.36
C VAL A 573 29.51 56.86 28.78
N GLY A 574 28.21 57.08 28.53
CA GLY A 574 27.44 58.05 29.32
C GLY A 574 27.00 57.34 30.63
N ARG A 575 27.27 58.00 31.78
CA ARG A 575 26.81 57.51 33.10
C ARG A 575 25.28 57.53 33.14
N TYR A 576 24.67 56.32 33.26
CA TYR A 576 23.25 56.17 33.56
C TYR A 576 23.06 55.72 35.02
N PRO A 577 22.05 56.22 35.76
CA PRO A 577 21.91 56.03 37.20
C PRO A 577 21.16 54.79 37.64
N TYR A 578 21.02 53.74 36.78
CA TYR A 578 20.31 52.54 37.15
C TYR A 578 21.22 51.31 37.21
N PRO A 579 20.99 50.38 38.14
CA PRO A 579 21.86 49.22 38.35
C PRO A 579 21.71 48.24 37.21
N ARG A 580 22.84 47.84 36.63
CA ARG A 580 22.97 46.71 35.73
C ARG A 580 22.59 45.46 36.47
N PRO A 581 21.85 44.50 35.82
CA PRO A 581 22.29 43.73 34.67
C PRO A 581 21.39 43.74 33.43
N TRP A 582 20.45 44.61 33.34
CA TRP A 582 19.36 44.56 32.37
C TRP A 582 19.54 45.37 31.09
N TYR A 583 20.47 46.33 31.06
CA TYR A 583 20.50 47.27 29.98
C TYR A 583 21.85 47.21 29.30
N ARG A 584 21.87 46.70 28.10
CA ARG A 584 22.88 46.97 27.13
C ARG A 584 22.33 47.99 26.14
N PRO A 585 22.96 49.19 25.98
CA PRO A 585 22.49 50.14 24.99
C PRO A 585 22.81 49.59 23.60
N TYR A 586 21.78 49.23 22.90
CA TYR A 586 21.82 48.96 21.49
C TYR A 586 21.59 50.25 20.74
N GLY A 587 22.60 50.91 20.45
CA GLY A 587 22.64 52.11 19.63
C GLY A 587 23.92 52.12 18.80
N GLY A 588 24.28 50.98 18.28
CA GLY A 588 25.41 50.90 17.39
C GLY A 588 24.94 50.79 15.95
N THR A 589 25.06 51.85 15.18
CA THR A 589 25.08 51.73 13.71
C THR A 589 26.17 50.76 13.34
N VAL A 590 25.81 49.62 12.79
CA VAL A 590 26.81 48.71 12.24
C VAL A 590 27.35 49.34 10.99
N ILE A 591 28.50 49.98 11.08
CA ILE A 591 29.22 50.52 9.94
C ILE A 591 29.94 49.37 9.30
N ILE A 592 29.49 48.95 8.13
CA ILE A 592 30.31 48.14 7.24
C ILE A 592 31.39 49.05 6.66
N PRO A 593 32.68 48.80 6.89
CA PRO A 593 33.69 49.53 6.18
C PRO A 593 33.55 49.25 4.69
N GLY A 594 33.24 50.26 3.91
CA GLY A 594 33.21 50.18 2.47
C GLY A 594 34.55 49.65 1.97
N GLY A 595 34.48 48.66 1.13
CA GLY A 595 35.63 48.00 0.56
C GLY A 595 36.56 48.94 -0.14
N GLY A 596 37.76 48.63 -0.09
CA GLY A 596 38.79 49.29 -0.88
C GLY A 596 40.07 48.50 -0.85
N TRP A 597 40.39 47.95 -1.99
CA TRP A 597 41.73 47.68 -2.50
C TRP A 597 42.51 46.48 -1.95
N GLY A 598 42.58 45.52 -2.69
CA GLY A 598 43.54 44.94 -3.61
C GLY A 598 44.94 44.69 -3.07
N GLY A 599 45.37 43.49 -3.11
CA GLY A 599 46.76 43.06 -3.07
C GLY A 599 46.84 41.57 -3.39
N PRO A 600 47.70 41.17 -4.29
CA PRO A 600 47.65 39.88 -4.93
C PRO A 600 48.51 38.82 -4.24
N GLY A 601 48.08 37.56 -4.39
CA GLY A 601 49.04 36.46 -4.50
C GLY A 601 49.18 35.55 -3.31
N SER A 602 48.69 34.38 -3.46
CA SER A 602 49.58 33.23 -3.66
C SER A 602 48.76 31.97 -3.91
N SER A 603 49.04 31.45 -5.07
CA SER A 603 48.68 30.12 -5.51
C SER A 603 49.29 29.02 -4.63
N SER A 604 48.55 28.03 -4.23
CA SER A 604 49.11 26.69 -4.12
C SER A 604 48.05 25.66 -4.52
N SER A 605 48.35 25.14 -5.66
CA SER A 605 47.76 23.94 -6.25
C SER A 605 48.10 22.68 -5.46
N GLY A 606 47.16 21.81 -5.31
CA GLY A 606 47.39 20.41 -4.94
C GLY A 606 46.15 19.55 -5.24
N PRO A 607 46.33 18.41 -5.90
CA PRO A 607 45.28 17.77 -6.66
C PRO A 607 44.57 16.65 -5.94
N GLY A 608 43.32 16.50 -6.35
CA GLY A 608 42.67 15.23 -6.70
C GLY A 608 42.53 14.12 -5.70
N GLY A 609 41.30 13.72 -5.54
CA GLY A 609 40.92 12.36 -5.14
C GLY A 609 39.40 12.26 -5.02
N PRO A 610 38.81 11.30 -5.73
CA PRO A 610 37.36 11.22 -5.85
C PRO A 610 36.73 10.27 -4.83
N GLY A 611 35.44 10.51 -4.55
CA GLY A 611 34.55 9.45 -4.12
C GLY A 611 34.08 9.54 -2.68
N GLY A 612 32.80 9.57 -2.53
CA GLY A 612 32.13 9.33 -1.27
C GLY A 612 30.71 9.85 -1.24
N GLU A 613 29.83 9.21 -2.00
CA GLU A 613 28.39 9.29 -1.81
C GLU A 613 28.02 8.90 -0.38
N GLY A 614 27.12 9.65 0.24
CA GLY A 614 26.59 9.32 1.53
C GLY A 614 25.75 10.45 2.11
N ALA A 615 24.78 10.97 1.36
CA ALA A 615 23.76 11.82 1.94
C ALA A 615 22.71 10.97 2.64
N VAL A 616 22.70 10.97 3.97
CA VAL A 616 21.59 10.47 4.78
C VAL A 616 20.58 11.62 4.91
N PRO A 617 19.33 11.49 4.45
CA PRO A 617 18.30 12.51 4.69
C PRO A 617 17.79 12.36 6.12
N GLY A 618 18.18 13.25 7.00
CA GLY A 618 17.55 13.42 8.30
C GLY A 618 16.17 14.03 8.14
N ALA A 619 15.15 13.35 8.64
CA ALA A 619 13.79 13.87 8.75
C ALA A 619 13.75 14.98 9.81
N GLY A 620 13.55 16.21 9.38
CA GLY A 620 13.24 17.35 10.21
C GLY A 620 12.89 18.50 9.29
N GLY A 621 11.62 18.93 9.32
CA GLY A 621 11.20 20.15 8.63
C GLY A 621 11.85 21.38 9.25
N GLY A 622 13.15 21.48 9.14
CA GLY A 622 13.93 22.65 9.49
C GLY A 622 13.84 23.69 8.38
N TRP A 623 13.93 24.92 8.76
CA TRP A 623 14.07 26.06 7.87
C TRP A 623 15.27 25.80 6.96
N ASN A 624 15.03 25.69 5.65
CA ASN A 624 16.11 25.55 4.68
C ASN A 624 16.76 26.92 4.49
N ILE A 625 17.71 27.25 5.35
CA ILE A 625 18.54 28.42 5.20
C ILE A 625 19.78 27.97 4.42
N PRO A 626 20.14 28.66 3.34
CA PRO A 626 21.42 28.40 2.63
C PRO A 626 22.58 28.45 3.61
N ASP A 627 23.51 27.54 3.44
CA ASP A 627 24.66 27.36 4.34
C ASP A 627 25.41 28.68 4.56
N VAL A 628 25.36 29.20 5.77
CA VAL A 628 25.94 30.50 6.16
C VAL A 628 27.47 30.51 6.02
N GLN A 629 28.08 29.37 5.84
CA GLN A 629 29.52 29.19 5.72
C GLN A 629 30.10 29.74 4.42
N ASP A 630 29.33 29.68 3.31
CA ASP A 630 29.75 30.32 2.06
C ASP A 630 29.63 31.85 2.09
N PHE A 631 28.80 32.37 2.99
CA PHE A 631 28.57 33.81 3.18
C PHE A 631 29.62 34.47 4.07
N SER A 632 30.29 33.69 4.95
CA SER A 632 31.22 34.20 5.94
C SER A 632 32.53 34.74 5.36
N ASN A 633 32.81 34.42 4.13
CA ASN A 633 34.09 34.81 3.51
C ASN A 633 34.09 36.15 2.75
N GLN A 634 32.97 36.84 2.63
CA GLN A 634 32.86 37.98 1.74
C GLN A 634 32.36 39.32 2.32
N ALA A 635 31.87 39.39 3.55
CA ALA A 635 31.35 40.64 4.12
C ALA A 635 31.78 40.87 5.58
N GLY A 636 32.10 42.09 5.90
CA GLY A 636 32.67 42.53 7.17
C GLY A 636 31.95 42.11 8.44
N GLN A 637 32.73 41.77 9.42
CA GLN A 637 32.42 40.97 10.64
C GLN A 637 31.28 41.45 11.56
N SER A 638 30.66 42.61 11.41
CA SER A 638 29.70 43.14 12.39
C SER A 638 28.22 42.92 12.04
N LEU A 639 27.82 43.08 10.80
CA LEU A 639 26.44 42.80 10.39
C LEU A 639 26.18 41.30 10.18
N GLN A 640 27.22 40.63 9.78
CA GLN A 640 27.23 39.19 9.59
C GLN A 640 26.96 38.41 10.91
N ALA A 641 27.53 38.87 12.03
CA ALA A 641 27.27 38.30 13.34
C ALA A 641 25.79 38.47 13.77
N SER A 642 25.22 39.66 13.55
CA SER A 642 23.82 39.93 13.93
C SER A 642 22.84 39.27 12.98
N SER A 643 23.11 39.12 11.70
CA SER A 643 22.24 38.41 10.76
C SER A 643 22.31 36.91 11.00
N GLY A 644 23.48 36.33 11.21
CA GLY A 644 23.65 34.94 11.59
C GLY A 644 22.93 34.60 12.90
N SER A 645 23.03 35.46 13.89
CA SER A 645 22.35 35.25 15.17
C SER A 645 20.84 35.42 15.11
N LEU A 646 20.29 36.24 14.23
CA LEU A 646 18.86 36.29 13.95
C LEU A 646 18.36 35.00 13.29
N PHE A 647 19.12 34.44 12.36
CA PHE A 647 18.80 33.13 11.79
C PHE A 647 18.86 32.01 12.83
N ASP A 648 19.83 32.03 13.72
CA ASP A 648 19.91 31.11 14.85
C ASP A 648 18.67 31.25 15.76
N LEU A 649 18.16 32.47 15.99
CA LEU A 649 16.89 32.68 16.69
C LEU A 649 15.73 32.06 15.96
N PHE A 650 15.58 32.29 14.67
CA PHE A 650 14.45 31.74 13.90
C PHE A 650 14.50 30.21 13.85
N ASN A 651 15.68 29.61 13.70
CA ASN A 651 15.89 28.16 13.74
C ASN A 651 15.58 27.60 15.12
N SER A 652 16.12 28.19 16.20
CA SER A 652 15.90 27.74 17.56
C SER A 652 14.43 27.89 17.98
N ALA A 653 13.80 29.00 17.64
CA ALA A 653 12.38 29.21 17.85
C ALA A 653 11.55 28.21 17.02
N GLY A 654 11.92 27.99 15.76
CA GLY A 654 11.31 26.98 14.90
C GLY A 654 11.43 25.56 15.50
N GLU A 655 12.60 25.20 16.03
CA GLU A 655 12.81 23.90 16.67
C GLU A 655 11.97 23.73 17.95
N VAL A 656 11.95 24.74 18.82
CA VAL A 656 11.13 24.73 20.04
C VAL A 656 9.65 24.66 19.70
N PHE A 657 9.20 25.45 18.75
CA PHE A 657 7.81 25.52 18.34
C PHE A 657 7.37 24.33 17.45
N SER A 658 8.31 23.61 16.81
CA SER A 658 8.01 22.36 16.08
C SER A 658 7.65 21.19 16.96
N SER A 659 7.97 21.24 18.25
CA SER A 659 7.74 20.14 19.17
C SER A 659 6.27 19.85 19.49
N GLY A 660 5.38 20.72 19.07
CA GLY A 660 3.95 20.52 19.15
C GLY A 660 3.39 19.69 18.00
N ASN A 661 2.17 19.19 18.18
CA ASN A 661 1.47 18.42 17.16
C ASN A 661 0.82 19.37 16.14
N TRP A 662 1.62 19.89 15.20
CA TRP A 662 1.09 20.68 14.09
C TRP A 662 0.18 19.79 13.26
N SER A 663 -1.10 20.16 13.15
CA SER A 663 -1.97 19.54 12.16
C SER A 663 -1.40 19.87 10.78
N SER A 664 -0.57 18.98 10.25
CA SER A 664 0.03 19.12 8.93
C SER A 664 -1.06 19.13 7.86
N GLY A 665 -1.63 20.30 7.63
CA GLY A 665 -2.22 20.63 6.37
C GLY A 665 -1.06 20.76 5.39
N GLY A 666 -0.69 19.69 4.73
CA GLY A 666 0.47 19.62 3.87
C GLY A 666 0.53 20.78 2.89
N GLY A 667 1.40 21.70 3.14
CA GLY A 667 1.97 22.64 2.18
C GLY A 667 3.31 22.10 1.76
N GLY A 668 3.43 21.82 0.50
CA GLY A 668 4.53 21.44 -0.34
C GLY A 668 5.87 21.12 0.32
N GLY A 669 6.34 19.89 0.14
CA GLY A 669 7.72 19.60 0.38
C GLY A 669 7.97 18.25 1.02
N ARG A 670 7.93 17.22 0.19
CA ARG A 670 8.80 16.04 0.22
C ARG A 670 8.99 15.29 1.53
N GLY A 671 8.63 14.05 1.46
CA GLY A 671 9.25 13.05 2.26
C GLY A 671 8.33 11.96 2.77
N TRP A 672 7.61 11.28 1.87
CA TRP A 672 7.23 9.92 2.15
C TRP A 672 8.08 9.01 1.27
N SER A 673 9.32 8.79 1.70
CA SER A 673 10.16 7.72 1.18
C SER A 673 10.07 6.53 2.12
N GLY A 674 8.97 5.79 2.03
CA GLY A 674 8.93 4.39 2.38
C GLY A 674 9.38 3.63 1.14
N GLY A 675 10.65 3.27 1.06
CA GLY A 675 11.16 2.37 0.04
C GLY A 675 10.57 0.99 0.24
N SER A 676 9.65 0.60 -0.63
CA SER A 676 9.42 -0.79 -0.99
C SER A 676 9.53 -0.86 -2.50
N SER A 677 10.68 -1.33 -2.93
CA SER A 677 10.94 -1.79 -4.29
C SER A 677 10.00 -2.95 -4.58
N PHE A 678 8.91 -2.70 -5.29
CA PHE A 678 8.22 -3.73 -6.04
C PHE A 678 8.75 -3.68 -7.48
N GLY A 679 9.83 -4.42 -7.71
CA GLY A 679 10.18 -4.92 -9.02
C GLY A 679 9.28 -6.13 -9.30
N GLY A 680 8.46 -6.05 -10.33
CA GLY A 680 7.61 -7.13 -10.76
C GLY A 680 6.92 -6.71 -12.05
N GLY A 681 7.64 -6.86 -13.17
CA GLY A 681 7.04 -6.86 -14.49
C GLY A 681 6.14 -8.08 -14.61
N GLY A 682 4.83 -7.88 -14.73
CA GLY A 682 3.86 -8.88 -15.07
C GLY A 682 3.15 -8.46 -16.34
N GLY A 683 3.50 -9.11 -17.45
CA GLY A 683 2.83 -8.94 -18.72
C GLY A 683 1.38 -9.40 -18.61
N PHE A 684 0.47 -8.56 -19.08
CA PHE A 684 -0.91 -8.95 -19.35
C PHE A 684 -0.93 -9.79 -20.61
N GLY A 685 -0.94 -11.15 -20.43
CA GLY A 685 -1.33 -12.08 -21.46
C GLY A 685 -2.82 -12.36 -21.30
N GLY A 686 -3.64 -11.73 -22.15
CA GLY A 686 -5.03 -12.10 -22.32
C GLY A 686 -5.11 -13.46 -23.05
N GLY A 687 -5.63 -14.48 -22.38
CA GLY A 687 -6.04 -15.74 -22.96
C GLY A 687 -7.40 -16.07 -22.40
N GLY A 688 -8.46 -15.77 -23.13
CA GLY A 688 -9.80 -16.26 -22.86
C GLY A 688 -9.84 -17.75 -23.22
N GLY A 689 -9.77 -18.62 -22.20
CA GLY A 689 -10.07 -20.03 -22.32
C GLY A 689 -11.49 -20.24 -21.83
N PHE A 690 -12.41 -20.61 -22.70
CA PHE A 690 -13.68 -21.18 -22.31
C PHE A 690 -13.43 -22.57 -21.79
N GLY A 691 -13.21 -22.70 -20.45
CA GLY A 691 -13.10 -23.97 -19.77
C GLY A 691 -14.48 -24.60 -19.63
N GLY A 692 -14.72 -25.65 -20.41
CA GLY A 692 -15.86 -26.52 -20.17
C GLY A 692 -15.73 -27.15 -18.79
N GLY A 693 -16.77 -26.97 -17.93
CA GLY A 693 -16.81 -27.48 -16.59
C GLY A 693 -16.65 -28.99 -16.52
N GLY A 694 -15.50 -29.45 -16.10
CA GLY A 694 -15.28 -30.81 -15.67
C GLY A 694 -15.99 -31.01 -14.33
N GLY A 695 -17.02 -31.82 -14.30
CA GLY A 695 -17.69 -32.21 -13.04
C GLY A 695 -16.70 -32.97 -12.17
N GLY A 696 -16.59 -32.54 -10.91
CA GLY A 696 -15.71 -33.14 -9.92
C GLY A 696 -15.94 -34.64 -9.78
N GLY A 697 -15.02 -35.43 -10.26
CA GLY A 697 -14.83 -36.81 -9.89
C GLY A 697 -14.29 -36.84 -8.47
N GLY A 698 -14.80 -37.76 -7.64
CA GLY A 698 -14.18 -38.03 -6.34
C GLY A 698 -12.76 -38.49 -6.59
N GLY A 699 -11.81 -37.98 -5.82
CA GLY A 699 -10.40 -38.29 -5.96
C GLY A 699 -10.12 -39.79 -5.89
N GLY A 700 -9.26 -40.27 -6.80
CA GLY A 700 -8.71 -41.61 -6.78
C GLY A 700 -7.26 -41.55 -6.33
N GLY A 701 -6.90 -42.31 -5.32
CA GLY A 701 -5.56 -42.33 -4.74
C GLY A 701 -4.85 -43.68 -4.91
N GLY A 702 -3.56 -43.70 -4.71
CA GLY A 702 -2.73 -44.90 -4.65
C GLY A 702 -1.59 -44.76 -3.66
N GLY A 703 -1.15 -45.84 -3.09
CA GLY A 703 -0.04 -45.81 -2.15
C GLY A 703 0.47 -47.16 -1.71
N PHE A 704 1.63 -47.18 -1.06
CA PHE A 704 2.33 -48.37 -0.63
C PHE A 704 2.74 -48.31 0.84
N ASN A 705 2.63 -49.50 1.55
CA ASN A 705 2.97 -49.65 2.96
C ASN A 705 4.03 -50.71 3.21
#